data_2c2c70d18586646cc938e9a69e9ed7ee
#
_entry.id   2c2c70d18586646cc938e9a69e9ed7ee
#
_cell.length_a   1.000
_cell.length_b   1.000
_cell.length_c   1.000
_cell.angle_alpha   90.00
_cell.angle_beta   90.00
_cell.angle_gamma   90.00
#
_symmetry.space_group_name_H-M   'P 1'
#
loop_
_entity.id
_entity.type
_entity.pdbx_description
1 polymer ?
#
loop_
_entity_poly.entity_id
_entity_poly.type
_entity_poly.pdbx_seq_one_letter_code
_entity_poly.pdbx_strand_id
1 'polypeptide(L)'
;MATRANNGRRRTTGRKNVRKKSGMTVKGKIVLTSAFFALGLIGASLAVIYVAQGKGEGYKKKYLAQQTYSSNPIIAKRGDISDRRGVAFAKSVLVYNFVLEPKIILSKEDDYRAPTVKFVSEYFGISQDELNKIIDNNPESMYQVIKKEVSYDEKEKFIAAVNEYNNRNTKNEKADTANDIVVGCNFESYYKRTYPLKTVASDVIGFTYSGDMAEWGLEGYYNSKLNGKNGVRYGYFNSNMELEETEVEAKNGLNVVTTIDSDAQKMTEDIIADYQKTEGAENVGIILMNPNNGEIYVMASNKGYDLNNPRDLTGYFSQKEIDSMSDDKKLEELSNIWKNYCTSDIYEPGSTFKPFTVAACLEENVVKKKQQFYCKGYEIVMDRKIRCAKRDGHGMINLSQSLEQSCNVTMMQIVRKLGRKDFARYQDIFGIGSRTGIDFPGETTGLVYNEAQLNPVELATSSFGQSVSVTMIQMAAGFSSLINGGTYYKPHLVKELVDDNGVVVEKKEPVIMKKTVTKDTSEFIQKALYETVEQGSGWRAESEGYKMAGKTGTAQKLDNINGKLVRSDTNYVISFIGCAPYDNPQVVVYVVVDQPKVKDQTANGIASALAKKVAENVFKVLGIYPEKTKE
;
A
#
# COMPACT_ATOMS: atom_id res chain seq x y z
N MET A 1 74.30 13.19 -17.28
CA MET A 1 75.23 13.16 -18.42
C MET A 1 74.91 14.38 -19.24
N ALA A 2 75.65 15.50 -19.12
CA ALA A 2 76.84 15.85 -19.88
C ALA A 2 76.45 16.07 -21.35
N THR A 3 76.66 17.16 -22.00
CA THR A 3 77.76 18.18 -22.09
C THR A 3 77.29 19.29 -23.00
N ARG A 4 77.41 20.54 -22.67
CA ARG A 4 78.49 21.54 -23.01
C ARG A 4 78.93 21.57 -24.47
N ALA A 5 78.75 22.75 -25.11
CA ALA A 5 79.84 23.65 -25.61
C ALA A 5 79.17 24.72 -26.49
N ASN A 6 79.31 25.93 -26.31
CA ASN A 6 80.32 26.98 -26.25
C ASN A 6 80.74 27.53 -27.64
N ASN A 7 80.75 28.85 -27.70
CA ASN A 7 81.53 29.79 -28.47
C ASN A 7 81.02 30.39 -29.78
N GLY A 8 81.07 31.71 -29.79
CA GLY A 8 81.34 32.51 -30.98
C GLY A 8 80.85 33.95 -30.96
N ARG A 9 81.69 34.87 -30.40
CA ARG A 9 81.55 36.32 -30.52
C ARG A 9 81.66 36.79 -31.98
N ARG A 10 80.78 37.69 -32.40
CA ARG A 10 81.25 38.84 -33.25
C ARG A 10 80.34 40.02 -33.02
N ARG A 11 80.96 41.15 -32.63
CA ARG A 11 80.45 42.54 -32.58
C ARG A 11 80.22 43.05 -34.00
N THR A 12 79.06 43.68 -34.25
CA THR A 12 78.93 44.73 -35.22
C THR A 12 77.96 45.80 -34.71
N THR A 13 78.44 46.98 -34.75
CA THR A 13 77.77 48.22 -34.39
C THR A 13 76.62 48.55 -35.36
N GLY A 14 75.47 48.93 -34.86
CA GLY A 14 74.36 49.42 -35.69
C GLY A 14 73.28 50.18 -34.92
N ARG A 15 73.30 51.41 -35.02
CA ARG A 15 72.33 52.48 -34.84
C ARG A 15 71.07 52.13 -34.01
N LYS A 16 70.93 52.82 -32.85
CA LYS A 16 69.69 52.94 -32.07
C LYS A 16 68.63 53.69 -32.88
N ASN A 17 67.59 53.03 -33.33
CA ASN A 17 66.33 53.62 -33.70
C ASN A 17 65.44 53.76 -32.44
N VAL A 18 65.30 54.99 -31.96
CA VAL A 18 64.37 55.32 -30.89
C VAL A 18 62.98 55.29 -31.47
N ARG A 19 62.23 54.15 -31.20
CA ARG A 19 60.80 54.15 -31.42
C ARG A 19 60.14 55.04 -30.39
N LYS A 20 59.58 56.20 -30.87
CA LYS A 20 58.65 57.02 -30.13
C LYS A 20 57.46 56.12 -29.74
N LYS A 21 57.29 55.85 -28.44
CA LYS A 21 56.00 55.30 -27.91
C LYS A 21 54.96 56.39 -28.16
N SER A 22 54.05 56.18 -29.11
CA SER A 22 52.86 56.99 -29.30
C SER A 22 51.95 56.72 -28.08
N GLY A 23 52.06 57.58 -27.11
CA GLY A 23 51.13 57.57 -25.99
C GLY A 23 49.77 58.03 -26.49
N MET A 24 48.74 57.25 -26.17
CA MET A 24 47.36 57.63 -26.47
C MET A 24 47.08 59.07 -26.02
N THR A 25 46.48 59.86 -26.88
CA THR A 25 46.15 61.29 -26.57
C THR A 25 45.19 61.37 -25.39
N VAL A 26 45.21 62.46 -24.62
CA VAL A 26 44.32 62.64 -23.46
C VAL A 26 42.85 62.41 -23.85
N LYS A 27 42.42 62.85 -25.03
CA LYS A 27 41.09 62.58 -25.60
C LYS A 27 40.84 61.10 -25.78
N GLY A 28 41.82 60.32 -26.26
CA GLY A 28 41.68 58.87 -26.40
C GLY A 28 41.55 58.10 -25.05
N LYS A 29 42.28 58.62 -24.03
CA LYS A 29 42.14 58.08 -22.66
C LYS A 29 40.77 58.36 -22.06
N ILE A 30 40.23 59.56 -22.26
CA ILE A 30 38.90 59.95 -21.79
C ILE A 30 37.82 59.11 -22.50
N VAL A 31 37.91 58.91 -23.81
CA VAL A 31 36.96 58.07 -24.55
C VAL A 31 37.01 56.61 -24.08
N LEU A 32 38.22 56.08 -23.82
CA LEU A 32 38.37 54.70 -23.36
C LEU A 32 37.81 54.51 -21.93
N THR A 33 38.04 55.44 -21.03
CA THR A 33 37.47 55.38 -19.66
C THR A 33 35.97 55.59 -19.70
N SER A 34 35.44 56.52 -20.51
CA SER A 34 33.98 56.68 -20.66
C SER A 34 33.31 55.46 -21.26
N ALA A 35 33.94 54.80 -22.25
CA ALA A 35 33.43 53.51 -22.80
C ALA A 35 33.45 52.39 -21.76
N PHE A 36 34.47 52.30 -20.90
CA PHE A 36 34.56 51.34 -19.82
C PHE A 36 33.45 51.56 -18.77
N PHE A 37 33.20 52.82 -18.38
CA PHE A 37 32.08 53.14 -17.49
C PHE A 37 30.72 52.86 -18.12
N ALA A 38 30.53 53.17 -19.40
CA ALA A 38 29.28 52.86 -20.12
C ALA A 38 29.02 51.36 -20.20
N LEU A 39 30.07 50.54 -20.50
CA LEU A 39 29.96 49.07 -20.47
C LEU A 39 29.67 48.54 -19.07
N GLY A 40 30.24 49.13 -18.03
CA GLY A 40 29.94 48.76 -16.63
C GLY A 40 28.48 49.06 -16.26
N LEU A 41 27.94 50.21 -16.68
CA LEU A 41 26.53 50.54 -16.46
C LEU A 41 25.57 49.62 -17.24
N ILE A 42 25.91 49.30 -18.49
CA ILE A 42 25.13 48.33 -19.28
C ILE A 42 25.16 46.94 -18.61
N GLY A 43 26.33 46.48 -18.16
CA GLY A 43 26.48 45.23 -17.44
C GLY A 43 25.66 45.20 -16.14
N ALA A 44 25.70 46.27 -15.36
CA ALA A 44 24.89 46.42 -14.15
C ALA A 44 23.39 46.44 -14.46
N SER A 45 22.96 47.12 -15.51
CA SER A 45 21.56 47.16 -15.95
C SER A 45 21.09 45.78 -16.40
N LEU A 46 21.89 45.04 -17.16
CA LEU A 46 21.60 43.68 -17.58
C LEU A 46 21.53 42.70 -16.39
N ALA A 47 22.43 42.88 -15.40
CA ALA A 47 22.41 42.10 -14.17
C ALA A 47 21.12 42.37 -13.35
N VAL A 48 20.68 43.62 -13.26
CA VAL A 48 19.41 43.98 -12.60
C VAL A 48 18.23 43.40 -13.34
N ILE A 49 18.19 43.47 -14.68
CA ILE A 49 17.13 42.85 -15.49
C ILE A 49 17.12 41.33 -15.32
N TYR A 50 18.30 40.70 -15.36
CA TYR A 50 18.42 39.24 -15.13
C TYR A 50 17.93 38.83 -13.74
N VAL A 51 18.29 39.55 -12.70
CA VAL A 51 17.81 39.30 -11.34
C VAL A 51 16.32 39.59 -11.25
N ALA A 52 15.81 40.65 -11.84
CA ALA A 52 14.39 41.02 -11.80
C ALA A 52 13.51 39.99 -12.55
N GLN A 53 13.93 39.54 -13.72
CA GLN A 53 13.16 38.59 -14.53
C GLN A 53 13.36 37.11 -14.15
N GLY A 54 14.60 36.70 -13.76
CA GLY A 54 14.92 35.31 -13.47
C GLY A 54 14.79 34.92 -12.00
N LYS A 55 15.10 35.82 -11.08
CA LYS A 55 15.10 35.54 -9.62
C LYS A 55 14.22 36.49 -8.82
N GLY A 56 13.58 37.47 -9.47
CA GLY A 56 12.81 38.54 -8.82
C GLY A 56 11.69 38.01 -7.94
N GLU A 57 10.95 36.98 -8.39
CA GLU A 57 9.92 36.31 -7.58
C GLU A 57 10.51 35.60 -6.37
N GLY A 58 11.66 34.95 -6.50
CA GLY A 58 12.35 34.30 -5.40
C GLY A 58 12.88 35.26 -4.34
N TYR A 59 13.41 36.43 -4.78
CA TYR A 59 13.83 37.49 -3.87
C TYR A 59 12.64 38.22 -3.26
N LYS A 60 11.55 38.44 -4.01
CA LYS A 60 10.29 38.97 -3.50
C LYS A 60 9.71 38.08 -2.42
N LYS A 61 9.70 36.74 -2.64
CA LYS A 61 9.30 35.77 -1.62
C LYS A 61 10.17 35.81 -0.36
N LYS A 62 11.51 35.91 -0.52
CA LYS A 62 12.42 36.04 0.62
C LYS A 62 12.25 37.35 1.37
N TYR A 63 12.05 38.45 0.66
CA TYR A 63 11.83 39.78 1.24
C TYR A 63 10.49 39.84 1.99
N LEU A 64 9.41 39.31 1.38
CA LEU A 64 8.10 39.19 2.02
C LEU A 64 8.17 38.27 3.25
N ALA A 65 8.92 37.15 3.20
CA ALA A 65 9.12 36.29 4.35
C ALA A 65 9.88 36.96 5.51
N GLN A 66 10.69 37.96 5.24
CA GLN A 66 11.37 38.74 6.27
C GLN A 66 10.52 39.88 6.85
N GLN A 67 9.51 40.34 6.12
CA GLN A 67 8.57 41.38 6.54
C GLN A 67 7.22 40.82 7.03
N THR A 68 7.01 39.50 6.99
CA THR A 68 5.77 38.89 7.44
C THR A 68 5.58 39.10 8.93
N TYR A 69 4.49 39.76 9.27
CA TYR A 69 4.09 39.94 10.66
C TYR A 69 3.39 38.70 11.21
N SER A 70 2.72 37.94 10.33
CA SER A 70 2.18 36.61 10.63
C SER A 70 2.20 35.74 9.37
N SER A 71 2.51 34.46 9.54
CA SER A 71 2.44 33.47 8.48
C SER A 71 1.64 32.29 8.98
N ASN A 72 0.44 32.09 8.42
CA ASN A 72 -0.44 30.99 8.78
C ASN A 72 -0.45 29.96 7.65
N PRO A 73 -0.16 28.68 7.91
CA PRO A 73 -0.30 27.63 6.91
C PRO A 73 -1.77 27.40 6.57
N ILE A 74 -2.07 27.27 5.29
CA ILE A 74 -3.35 26.77 4.80
C ILE A 74 -3.15 25.27 4.59
N ILE A 75 -3.79 24.45 5.44
CA ILE A 75 -3.55 23.02 5.46
C ILE A 75 -4.24 22.38 4.25
N ALA A 76 -3.47 21.62 3.46
CA ALA A 76 -3.99 20.82 2.37
C ALA A 76 -4.74 19.60 2.93
N LYS A 77 -5.87 19.25 2.31
CA LYS A 77 -6.58 18.01 2.61
C LYS A 77 -5.81 16.81 2.04
N ARG A 78 -5.59 15.78 2.85
CA ARG A 78 -5.13 14.47 2.36
C ARG A 78 -6.26 13.81 1.58
N GLY A 79 -5.98 13.25 0.39
CA GLY A 79 -6.95 12.59 -0.46
C GLY A 79 -7.64 11.41 0.23
N ASP A 80 -8.88 11.17 -0.12
CA ASP A 80 -9.68 10.06 0.41
C ASP A 80 -9.29 8.73 -0.28
N ILE A 81 -9.54 7.58 0.37
CA ILE A 81 -9.42 6.26 -0.25
C ILE A 81 -10.81 5.63 -0.26
N SER A 82 -11.27 5.21 -1.43
CA SER A 82 -12.58 4.59 -1.62
C SER A 82 -12.49 3.23 -2.29
N ASP A 83 -13.55 2.46 -2.14
CA ASP A 83 -13.77 1.23 -2.90
C ASP A 83 -14.07 1.56 -4.38
N ARG A 84 -14.22 0.51 -5.20
CA ARG A 84 -14.52 0.64 -6.65
C ARG A 84 -15.86 1.32 -6.97
N ARG A 85 -16.75 1.49 -5.99
CA ARG A 85 -18.08 2.09 -6.09
C ARG A 85 -18.19 3.44 -5.37
N GLY A 86 -17.09 3.93 -4.77
CA GLY A 86 -17.03 5.21 -4.06
C GLY A 86 -17.34 5.12 -2.55
N VAL A 87 -17.48 3.92 -1.97
CA VAL A 87 -17.61 3.76 -0.51
C VAL A 87 -16.26 4.05 0.15
N ALA A 88 -16.24 4.95 1.12
CA ALA A 88 -14.99 5.40 1.70
C ALA A 88 -14.39 4.42 2.71
N PHE A 89 -13.16 4.00 2.47
CA PHE A 89 -12.30 3.34 3.44
C PHE A 89 -11.59 4.33 4.35
N ALA A 90 -11.12 5.45 3.80
CA ALA A 90 -10.43 6.50 4.54
C ALA A 90 -10.86 7.88 4.08
N LYS A 91 -11.12 8.79 5.03
CA LYS A 91 -11.52 10.18 4.80
C LYS A 91 -10.71 11.15 5.64
N SER A 92 -10.47 12.33 5.10
CA SER A 92 -9.91 13.46 5.84
C SER A 92 -11.05 14.42 6.20
N VAL A 93 -11.38 14.48 7.49
CA VAL A 93 -12.48 15.30 8.03
C VAL A 93 -11.91 16.56 8.68
N LEU A 94 -12.42 17.73 8.29
CA LEU A 94 -12.03 18.99 8.91
C LEU A 94 -12.58 19.07 10.33
N VAL A 95 -11.70 19.26 11.28
CA VAL A 95 -12.00 19.43 12.70
C VAL A 95 -11.19 20.59 13.27
N TYR A 96 -11.50 21.00 14.50
CA TYR A 96 -10.89 22.16 15.13
C TYR A 96 -10.33 21.82 16.49
N ASN A 97 -9.16 22.38 16.82
CA ASN A 97 -8.70 22.51 18.18
C ASN A 97 -9.29 23.78 18.77
N PHE A 98 -9.93 23.67 19.92
CA PHE A 98 -10.27 24.86 20.71
C PHE A 98 -9.04 25.29 21.51
N VAL A 99 -8.66 26.54 21.32
CA VAL A 99 -7.43 27.15 21.85
C VAL A 99 -7.78 28.31 22.75
N LEU A 100 -7.21 28.34 23.96
CA LEU A 100 -7.17 29.54 24.81
C LEU A 100 -5.90 30.32 24.56
N GLU A 101 -6.01 31.65 24.66
CA GLU A 101 -4.94 32.63 24.55
C GLU A 101 -4.75 33.34 25.89
N PRO A 102 -4.03 32.74 26.87
CA PRO A 102 -3.85 33.30 28.21
C PRO A 102 -3.39 34.77 28.22
N LYS A 103 -2.47 35.14 27.35
CA LYS A 103 -1.98 36.50 27.22
C LYS A 103 -3.08 37.53 26.90
N ILE A 104 -4.06 37.15 26.07
CA ILE A 104 -5.21 38.00 25.76
C ILE A 104 -6.16 38.08 26.96
N ILE A 105 -6.42 36.96 27.62
CA ILE A 105 -7.29 36.88 28.81
C ILE A 105 -6.73 37.74 29.95
N LEU A 106 -5.40 37.72 30.15
CA LEU A 106 -4.73 38.48 31.21
C LEU A 106 -4.45 39.94 30.85
N SER A 107 -4.70 40.37 29.60
CA SER A 107 -4.47 41.77 29.17
C SER A 107 -5.37 42.77 29.92
N LYS A 108 -6.56 42.33 30.38
CA LYS A 108 -7.47 43.02 31.33
C LYS A 108 -8.05 41.95 32.23
N GLU A 109 -7.28 41.49 33.18
CA GLU A 109 -7.61 40.33 34.03
C GLU A 109 -8.94 40.43 34.73
N ASP A 110 -9.22 41.62 35.30
CA ASP A 110 -10.46 41.88 36.07
C ASP A 110 -11.73 41.79 35.20
N ASP A 111 -11.63 42.15 33.91
CA ASP A 111 -12.78 42.20 32.97
C ASP A 111 -12.91 40.88 32.18
N TYR A 112 -11.82 40.12 31.96
CA TYR A 112 -11.80 39.05 30.97
C TYR A 112 -11.67 37.64 31.55
N ARG A 113 -10.91 37.48 32.64
CA ARG A 113 -10.56 36.14 33.16
C ARG A 113 -11.79 35.40 33.70
N ALA A 114 -12.50 35.97 34.63
CA ALA A 114 -13.63 35.31 35.28
C ALA A 114 -14.77 34.97 34.29
N PRO A 115 -15.23 35.89 33.41
CA PRO A 115 -16.26 35.56 32.43
C PRO A 115 -15.79 34.54 31.40
N THR A 116 -14.54 34.59 30.91
CA THR A 116 -14.03 33.62 29.95
C THR A 116 -13.93 32.22 30.56
N VAL A 117 -13.34 32.10 31.75
CA VAL A 117 -13.21 30.81 32.44
C VAL A 117 -14.58 30.20 32.74
N LYS A 118 -15.52 31.00 33.24
CA LYS A 118 -16.89 30.54 33.51
C LYS A 118 -17.59 30.07 32.25
N PHE A 119 -17.54 30.86 31.18
CA PHE A 119 -18.24 30.55 29.92
C PHE A 119 -17.67 29.27 29.27
N VAL A 120 -16.34 29.15 29.18
CA VAL A 120 -15.69 27.98 28.61
C VAL A 120 -15.96 26.72 29.45
N SER A 121 -15.93 26.86 30.79
CA SER A 121 -16.28 25.78 31.72
C SER A 121 -17.68 25.25 31.52
N GLU A 122 -18.66 26.16 31.47
CA GLU A 122 -20.09 25.82 31.29
C GLU A 122 -20.35 25.20 29.91
N TYR A 123 -19.70 25.71 28.85
CA TYR A 123 -19.95 25.25 27.50
C TYR A 123 -19.33 23.88 27.20
N PHE A 124 -18.09 23.66 27.62
CA PHE A 124 -17.35 22.41 27.33
C PHE A 124 -17.32 21.41 28.51
N GLY A 125 -17.86 21.77 29.66
CA GLY A 125 -17.84 20.90 30.85
C GLY A 125 -16.45 20.72 31.47
N ILE A 126 -15.55 21.69 31.29
CA ILE A 126 -14.18 21.67 31.81
C ILE A 126 -14.15 22.40 33.17
N SER A 127 -13.40 21.86 34.13
CA SER A 127 -13.29 22.48 35.45
C SER A 127 -12.69 23.88 35.39
N GLN A 128 -13.29 24.85 36.08
CA GLN A 128 -12.73 26.22 36.19
C GLN A 128 -11.34 26.21 36.80
N ASP A 129 -11.09 25.34 37.78
CA ASP A 129 -9.77 25.20 38.38
C ASP A 129 -8.70 24.73 37.40
N GLU A 130 -9.07 23.82 36.48
CA GLU A 130 -8.18 23.35 35.40
C GLU A 130 -7.86 24.49 34.43
N LEU A 131 -8.86 25.21 33.98
CA LEU A 131 -8.70 26.36 33.07
C LEU A 131 -7.82 27.44 33.73
N ASN A 132 -8.08 27.77 34.98
CA ASN A 132 -7.26 28.73 35.73
C ASN A 132 -5.78 28.28 35.84
N LYS A 133 -5.54 27.00 36.16
CA LYS A 133 -4.17 26.45 36.21
C LYS A 133 -3.45 26.55 34.85
N ILE A 134 -4.17 26.32 33.74
CA ILE A 134 -3.58 26.45 32.42
C ILE A 134 -3.20 27.91 32.15
N ILE A 135 -4.06 28.87 32.48
CA ILE A 135 -3.79 30.30 32.33
C ILE A 135 -2.61 30.74 33.18
N ASP A 136 -2.60 30.37 34.48
CA ASP A 136 -1.55 30.75 35.45
C ASP A 136 -0.18 30.17 35.10
N ASN A 137 -0.14 28.94 34.61
CA ASN A 137 1.10 28.27 34.21
C ASN A 137 1.66 28.80 32.86
N ASN A 138 0.85 29.51 32.05
CA ASN A 138 1.24 29.93 30.70
C ASN A 138 0.80 31.40 30.42
N PRO A 139 1.12 32.38 31.29
CA PRO A 139 0.52 33.72 31.18
C PRO A 139 0.87 34.49 29.91
N GLU A 140 2.03 34.24 29.30
CA GLU A 140 2.46 34.86 28.05
C GLU A 140 2.07 34.07 26.79
N SER A 141 1.38 32.93 26.96
CA SER A 141 1.03 32.07 25.81
C SER A 141 -0.15 32.64 25.03
N MET A 142 -0.04 32.55 23.70
CA MET A 142 -1.12 32.82 22.76
C MET A 142 -1.74 31.50 22.23
N TYR A 143 -1.34 30.34 22.80
CA TYR A 143 -1.75 29.06 22.25
C TYR A 143 -1.74 27.97 23.34
N GLN A 144 -2.90 27.64 23.85
CA GLN A 144 -3.12 26.50 24.76
C GLN A 144 -4.30 25.68 24.27
N VAL A 145 -4.05 24.46 23.75
CA VAL A 145 -5.12 23.56 23.27
C VAL A 145 -5.87 22.99 24.47
N ILE A 146 -7.15 23.29 24.55
CA ILE A 146 -8.05 22.87 25.65
C ILE A 146 -8.89 21.68 25.22
N LYS A 147 -9.43 21.71 24.00
CA LYS A 147 -10.25 20.62 23.46
C LYS A 147 -9.86 20.36 22.02
N LYS A 148 -9.69 19.09 21.68
CA LYS A 148 -9.40 18.64 20.32
C LYS A 148 -10.67 18.13 19.63
N GLU A 149 -10.61 18.05 18.30
CA GLU A 149 -11.65 17.40 17.47
C GLU A 149 -13.03 18.04 17.58
N VAL A 150 -13.10 19.34 17.82
CA VAL A 150 -14.35 20.11 17.80
C VAL A 150 -14.90 20.11 16.38
N SER A 151 -16.18 19.77 16.21
CA SER A 151 -16.84 19.79 14.89
C SER A 151 -17.09 21.23 14.41
N TYR A 152 -17.31 21.38 13.09
CA TYR A 152 -17.71 22.68 12.52
C TYR A 152 -18.99 23.24 13.20
N ASP A 153 -20.00 22.41 13.40
CA ASP A 153 -21.27 22.82 14.01
C ASP A 153 -21.10 23.25 15.47
N GLU A 154 -20.26 22.54 16.24
CA GLU A 154 -19.96 22.89 17.64
C GLU A 154 -19.18 24.20 17.72
N LYS A 155 -18.19 24.41 16.83
CA LYS A 155 -17.45 25.67 16.69
C LYS A 155 -18.39 26.84 16.40
N GLU A 156 -19.28 26.72 15.39
CA GLU A 156 -20.21 27.80 15.02
C GLU A 156 -21.17 28.12 16.16
N LYS A 157 -21.68 27.10 16.86
CA LYS A 157 -22.52 27.28 18.04
C LYS A 157 -21.79 28.00 19.18
N PHE A 158 -20.54 27.65 19.43
CA PHE A 158 -19.72 28.34 20.43
C PHE A 158 -19.50 29.80 20.07
N ILE A 159 -19.09 30.10 18.83
CA ILE A 159 -18.88 31.48 18.36
C ILE A 159 -20.15 32.30 18.47
N ALA A 160 -21.30 31.73 18.08
CA ALA A 160 -22.61 32.42 18.20
C ALA A 160 -22.94 32.70 19.68
N ALA A 161 -22.72 31.74 20.58
CA ALA A 161 -22.98 31.90 22.01
C ALA A 161 -22.04 32.94 22.66
N VAL A 162 -20.77 32.98 22.29
CA VAL A 162 -19.81 34.03 22.74
C VAL A 162 -20.27 35.42 22.27
N ASN A 163 -20.63 35.54 21.00
CA ASN A 163 -21.11 36.80 20.45
C ASN A 163 -22.39 37.28 21.13
N GLU A 164 -23.34 36.38 21.44
CA GLU A 164 -24.54 36.71 22.17
C GLU A 164 -24.23 37.17 23.61
N TYR A 165 -23.36 36.44 24.32
CA TYR A 165 -22.92 36.79 25.67
C TYR A 165 -22.28 38.18 25.69
N ASN A 166 -21.31 38.43 24.82
CA ASN A 166 -20.58 39.70 24.75
C ASN A 166 -21.50 40.87 24.37
N ASN A 167 -22.45 40.67 23.42
CA ASN A 167 -23.42 41.70 23.01
C ASN A 167 -24.41 42.05 24.11
N ARG A 168 -24.76 41.11 25.00
CA ARG A 168 -25.64 41.39 26.14
C ARG A 168 -24.93 42.25 27.17
N ASN A 169 -23.68 41.96 27.45
CA ASN A 169 -22.90 42.61 28.49
C ASN A 169 -22.40 44.02 28.06
N THR A 170 -22.03 44.21 26.80
CA THR A 170 -21.60 45.54 26.28
C THR A 170 -22.74 46.53 26.10
N LYS A 171 -24.00 46.08 25.94
CA LYS A 171 -25.18 46.98 25.80
C LYS A 171 -25.78 47.41 27.13
N ASN A 172 -25.38 46.85 28.25
CA ASN A 172 -25.97 47.09 29.56
C ASN A 172 -25.06 48.02 30.39
N GLU A 173 -24.90 49.29 29.92
CA GLU A 173 -24.02 50.31 30.53
C GLU A 173 -24.26 50.60 32.03
N LYS A 174 -25.34 50.05 32.64
CA LYS A 174 -25.73 50.24 34.04
C LYS A 174 -25.56 49.00 34.92
N ALA A 175 -25.07 47.92 34.40
CA ALA A 175 -24.85 46.70 35.16
C ALA A 175 -23.39 46.62 35.65
N ASP A 176 -23.18 46.06 36.85
CA ASP A 176 -21.83 45.75 37.38
C ASP A 176 -21.02 44.84 36.47
N THR A 177 -21.63 44.23 35.45
CA THR A 177 -21.05 43.32 34.48
C THR A 177 -20.84 43.94 33.09
N ALA A 178 -20.89 45.27 32.95
CA ALA A 178 -20.83 45.98 31.65
C ALA A 178 -19.53 45.73 30.87
N ASN A 179 -18.46 45.26 31.52
CA ASN A 179 -17.17 44.96 30.94
C ASN A 179 -16.81 43.45 30.96
N ASP A 180 -17.71 42.60 31.46
CA ASP A 180 -17.51 41.14 31.48
C ASP A 180 -17.61 40.60 30.05
N ILE A 181 -16.45 40.35 29.42
CA ILE A 181 -16.36 39.92 28.05
C ILE A 181 -15.56 38.60 27.94
N VAL A 182 -16.07 37.67 27.16
CA VAL A 182 -15.37 36.44 26.79
C VAL A 182 -14.40 36.73 25.65
N VAL A 183 -13.10 36.54 25.90
CA VAL A 183 -12.00 36.80 24.94
C VAL A 183 -10.94 35.68 24.99
N GLY A 184 -10.00 35.71 24.06
CA GLY A 184 -8.89 34.75 24.04
C GLY A 184 -9.34 33.32 23.76
N CYS A 185 -10.43 33.18 22.99
CA CYS A 185 -10.97 31.90 22.53
C CYS A 185 -10.81 31.80 21.01
N ASN A 186 -10.04 30.84 20.54
CA ASN A 186 -9.77 30.66 19.12
C ASN A 186 -9.96 29.21 18.68
N PHE A 187 -10.07 28.99 17.35
CA PHE A 187 -10.18 27.67 16.75
C PHE A 187 -9.14 27.49 15.66
N GLU A 188 -8.28 26.49 15.83
CA GLU A 188 -7.33 26.09 14.82
C GLU A 188 -7.87 24.89 14.05
N SER A 189 -8.01 25.03 12.74
CA SER A 189 -8.48 23.95 11.87
C SER A 189 -7.38 22.98 11.50
N TYR A 190 -7.70 21.69 11.45
CA TYR A 190 -6.84 20.66 10.89
C TYR A 190 -7.68 19.50 10.33
N TYR A 191 -7.06 18.67 9.47
CA TYR A 191 -7.74 17.48 8.97
C TYR A 191 -7.40 16.27 9.85
N LYS A 192 -8.45 15.62 10.37
CA LYS A 192 -8.35 14.33 11.05
C LYS A 192 -8.59 13.21 10.05
N ARG A 193 -7.66 12.25 9.98
CA ARG A 193 -7.85 11.02 9.20
C ARG A 193 -8.82 10.10 9.95
N THR A 194 -9.85 9.62 9.26
CA THR A 194 -10.87 8.71 9.81
C THR A 194 -11.09 7.55 8.86
N TYR A 195 -11.39 6.40 9.42
CA TYR A 195 -11.62 5.15 8.71
C TYR A 195 -13.03 4.63 9.04
N PRO A 196 -14.05 5.00 8.22
CA PRO A 196 -15.46 4.72 8.54
C PRO A 196 -15.78 3.23 8.67
N LEU A 197 -15.11 2.37 7.88
CA LEU A 197 -15.31 0.93 7.87
C LEU A 197 -14.43 0.18 8.90
N LYS A 198 -13.66 0.93 9.69
CA LYS A 198 -12.85 0.44 10.82
C LYS A 198 -11.90 -0.71 10.44
N THR A 199 -12.39 -1.96 10.53
CA THR A 199 -11.57 -3.17 10.35
C THR A 199 -11.56 -3.69 8.92
N VAL A 200 -12.51 -3.26 8.07
CA VAL A 200 -12.64 -3.79 6.70
C VAL A 200 -11.44 -3.40 5.85
N ALA A 201 -10.79 -4.38 5.26
CA ALA A 201 -9.56 -4.24 4.45
C ALA A 201 -8.41 -3.54 5.21
N SER A 202 -8.33 -3.68 6.53
CA SER A 202 -7.38 -2.91 7.36
C SER A 202 -5.93 -3.13 6.96
N ASP A 203 -5.53 -4.35 6.68
CA ASP A 203 -4.19 -4.73 6.23
C ASP A 203 -3.90 -4.37 4.75
N VAL A 204 -4.96 -3.98 3.99
CA VAL A 204 -4.84 -3.45 2.61
C VAL A 204 -4.77 -1.92 2.62
N ILE A 205 -5.66 -1.26 3.38
CA ILE A 205 -5.73 0.21 3.40
C ILE A 205 -4.54 0.80 4.15
N GLY A 206 -4.19 0.24 5.31
CA GLY A 206 -3.17 0.83 6.18
C GLY A 206 -3.66 2.08 6.90
N PHE A 207 -2.76 2.78 7.58
CA PHE A 207 -3.11 3.93 8.42
C PHE A 207 -2.03 5.02 8.38
N THR A 208 -2.43 6.24 8.79
CA THR A 208 -1.52 7.35 9.02
C THR A 208 -1.10 7.44 10.48
N TYR A 209 0.13 7.90 10.72
CA TYR A 209 0.65 8.23 12.04
C TYR A 209 1.36 9.60 11.98
N SER A 210 1.39 10.32 13.08
CA SER A 210 2.09 11.62 13.19
C SER A 210 1.84 12.56 11.99
N GLY A 211 0.59 12.99 11.81
CA GLY A 211 0.19 13.85 10.69
C GLY A 211 -0.05 13.05 9.40
N ASP A 212 0.69 13.43 8.33
CA ASP A 212 0.48 12.86 6.99
C ASP A 212 1.45 11.72 6.65
N MET A 213 2.16 11.16 7.64
CA MET A 213 3.07 10.04 7.41
C MET A 213 2.33 8.72 7.43
N ALA A 214 2.63 7.86 6.46
CA ALA A 214 2.11 6.51 6.36
C ALA A 214 3.15 5.58 5.71
N GLU A 215 3.23 4.34 6.16
CA GLU A 215 4.16 3.33 5.65
C GLU A 215 3.44 2.03 5.27
N TRP A 216 2.26 1.78 5.83
CA TRP A 216 1.52 0.54 5.68
C TRP A 216 0.38 0.68 4.66
N GLY A 217 0.11 -0.39 3.94
CA GLY A 217 -1.02 -0.48 3.02
C GLY A 217 -0.98 0.55 1.89
N LEU A 218 -2.15 0.85 1.32
CA LEU A 218 -2.32 1.86 0.27
C LEU A 218 -2.03 3.27 0.78
N GLU A 219 -2.29 3.57 2.06
CA GLU A 219 -1.91 4.83 2.70
C GLU A 219 -0.40 5.08 2.56
N GLY A 220 0.43 4.05 2.76
CA GLY A 220 1.88 4.13 2.59
C GLY A 220 2.32 4.17 1.13
N TYR A 221 1.82 3.24 0.31
CA TYR A 221 2.24 3.14 -1.09
C TYR A 221 1.91 4.39 -1.90
N TYR A 222 0.72 4.95 -1.69
CA TYR A 222 0.26 6.16 -2.37
C TYR A 222 0.45 7.44 -1.55
N ASN A 223 1.26 7.42 -0.48
CA ASN A 223 1.44 8.56 0.42
C ASN A 223 1.76 9.87 -0.30
N SER A 224 2.65 9.85 -1.30
CA SER A 224 3.04 11.02 -2.08
C SER A 224 1.92 11.58 -2.98
N LYS A 225 0.93 10.75 -3.34
CA LYS A 225 -0.24 11.16 -4.13
C LYS A 225 -1.38 11.63 -3.23
N LEU A 226 -1.57 10.95 -2.10
CA LEU A 226 -2.58 11.27 -1.09
C LEU A 226 -2.26 12.58 -0.36
N ASN A 227 -0.98 12.84 -0.06
CA ASN A 227 -0.59 14.10 0.57
C ASN A 227 -0.73 15.25 -0.39
N GLY A 228 -1.39 16.32 0.09
CA GLY A 228 -1.41 17.59 -0.60
C GLY A 228 -0.15 18.41 -0.37
N LYS A 229 -0.20 19.66 -0.79
CA LYS A 229 0.83 20.68 -0.51
C LYS A 229 0.15 21.82 0.20
N ASN A 230 0.58 22.13 1.43
CA ASN A 230 0.06 23.23 2.20
C ASN A 230 0.26 24.55 1.45
N GLY A 231 -0.75 25.40 1.50
CA GLY A 231 -0.65 26.79 1.14
C GLY A 231 -0.11 27.64 2.29
N VAL A 232 0.01 28.91 2.08
CA VAL A 232 0.46 29.86 3.10
C VAL A 232 -0.24 31.19 2.90
N ARG A 233 -0.77 31.75 3.98
CA ARG A 233 -1.28 33.13 4.04
C ARG A 233 -0.28 33.99 4.79
N TYR A 234 0.21 35.05 4.16
CA TYR A 234 1.10 36.02 4.81
C TYR A 234 0.39 37.37 4.92
N GLY A 235 0.47 37.99 6.10
CA GLY A 235 0.09 39.37 6.29
C GLY A 235 1.36 40.25 6.47
N TYR A 236 1.39 41.40 5.83
CA TYR A 236 2.38 42.47 6.07
C TYR A 236 1.70 43.81 6.07
N PHE A 237 2.24 44.75 6.85
CA PHE A 237 1.77 46.13 6.82
C PHE A 237 2.46 46.90 5.70
N ASN A 238 1.66 47.55 4.86
CA ASN A 238 2.18 48.45 3.82
C ASN A 238 2.67 49.76 4.44
N SER A 239 3.18 50.68 3.60
CA SER A 239 3.68 51.98 4.02
C SER A 239 2.62 52.89 4.69
N ASN A 240 1.33 52.55 4.53
CA ASN A 240 0.20 53.26 5.13
C ASN A 240 -0.31 52.58 6.41
N MET A 241 0.40 51.54 6.94
CA MET A 241 0.00 50.74 8.08
C MET A 241 -1.29 49.94 7.83
N GLU A 242 -1.62 49.67 6.56
CA GLU A 242 -2.74 48.78 6.21
C GLU A 242 -2.21 47.36 6.05
N LEU A 243 -2.99 46.37 6.56
CA LEU A 243 -2.66 44.95 6.44
C LEU A 243 -2.91 44.51 4.99
N GLU A 244 -1.87 44.16 4.27
CA GLU A 244 -1.96 43.50 2.98
C GLU A 244 -1.74 41.99 3.18
N GLU A 245 -2.71 41.19 2.74
CA GLU A 245 -2.63 39.71 2.79
C GLU A 245 -2.33 39.17 1.39
N THR A 246 -1.42 38.22 1.34
CA THR A 246 -1.13 37.39 0.15
C THR A 246 -1.33 35.95 0.49
N GLU A 247 -2.09 35.26 -0.34
CA GLU A 247 -2.39 33.84 -0.16
C GLU A 247 -1.79 33.01 -1.29
N VAL A 248 -1.11 31.93 -0.91
CA VAL A 248 -0.78 30.82 -1.80
C VAL A 248 -1.71 29.68 -1.43
N GLU A 249 -2.60 29.34 -2.35
CA GLU A 249 -3.60 28.29 -2.14
C GLU A 249 -2.95 26.93 -1.83
N ALA A 250 -3.59 26.18 -0.94
CA ALA A 250 -3.25 24.78 -0.70
C ALA A 250 -3.63 23.93 -1.93
N LYS A 251 -2.82 22.94 -2.23
CA LYS A 251 -3.16 21.92 -3.24
C LYS A 251 -3.46 20.62 -2.52
N ASN A 252 -4.72 20.21 -2.55
CA ASN A 252 -5.16 18.96 -1.94
C ASN A 252 -4.53 17.74 -2.61
N GLY A 253 -4.45 16.63 -1.86
CA GLY A 253 -3.99 15.35 -2.38
C GLY A 253 -5.04 14.72 -3.31
N LEU A 254 -4.60 13.77 -4.13
CA LEU A 254 -5.50 13.03 -5.01
C LEU A 254 -6.22 11.94 -4.21
N ASN A 255 -7.49 11.74 -4.51
CA ASN A 255 -8.26 10.62 -3.98
C ASN A 255 -7.90 9.35 -4.72
N VAL A 256 -7.81 8.23 -4.01
CA VAL A 256 -7.51 6.90 -4.53
C VAL A 256 -8.80 6.09 -4.62
N VAL A 257 -9.19 5.71 -5.82
CA VAL A 257 -10.28 4.75 -6.07
C VAL A 257 -9.66 3.37 -6.25
N THR A 258 -10.00 2.45 -5.36
CA THR A 258 -9.44 1.09 -5.38
C THR A 258 -10.21 0.16 -6.31
N THR A 259 -9.65 -1.03 -6.59
CA THR A 259 -10.34 -2.13 -7.25
C THR A 259 -11.13 -3.01 -6.27
N ILE A 260 -10.89 -2.84 -4.96
CA ILE A 260 -11.57 -3.57 -3.89
C ILE A 260 -13.06 -3.24 -3.89
N ASP A 261 -13.89 -4.26 -3.70
CA ASP A 261 -15.31 -4.11 -3.42
C ASP A 261 -15.51 -4.26 -1.91
N SER A 262 -15.96 -3.21 -1.24
CA SER A 262 -16.04 -3.18 0.23
C SER A 262 -17.03 -4.18 0.82
N ASP A 263 -18.14 -4.46 0.11
CA ASP A 263 -19.12 -5.46 0.56
C ASP A 263 -18.56 -6.87 0.39
N ALA A 264 -17.96 -7.17 -0.77
CA ALA A 264 -17.32 -8.45 -1.04
C ALA A 264 -16.16 -8.73 -0.06
N GLN A 265 -15.35 -7.69 0.24
CA GLN A 265 -14.27 -7.75 1.23
C GLN A 265 -14.82 -8.09 2.61
N LYS A 266 -15.82 -7.33 3.09
CA LYS A 266 -16.45 -7.53 4.39
C LYS A 266 -17.05 -8.92 4.53
N MET A 267 -17.81 -9.39 3.53
CA MET A 267 -18.40 -10.72 3.54
C MET A 267 -17.34 -11.82 3.58
N THR A 268 -16.21 -11.62 2.89
CA THR A 268 -15.10 -12.56 2.90
C THR A 268 -14.40 -12.60 4.25
N GLU A 269 -14.18 -11.44 4.87
CA GLU A 269 -13.63 -11.33 6.23
C GLU A 269 -14.56 -11.96 7.27
N ASP A 270 -15.87 -11.83 7.11
CA ASP A 270 -16.86 -12.49 7.98
C ASP A 270 -16.79 -14.02 7.85
N ILE A 271 -16.62 -14.56 6.63
CA ILE A 271 -16.40 -15.99 6.40
C ILE A 271 -15.12 -16.46 7.10
N ILE A 272 -14.04 -15.70 7.02
CA ILE A 272 -12.78 -15.99 7.73
C ILE A 272 -13.00 -15.95 9.24
N ALA A 273 -13.67 -14.93 9.75
CA ALA A 273 -13.94 -14.76 11.18
C ALA A 273 -14.80 -15.89 11.75
N ASP A 274 -15.80 -16.36 11.00
CA ASP A 274 -16.62 -17.50 11.40
C ASP A 274 -15.81 -18.80 11.43
N TYR A 275 -14.93 -19.00 10.44
CA TYR A 275 -14.01 -20.13 10.44
C TYR A 275 -13.04 -20.05 11.64
N GLN A 276 -12.50 -18.89 11.95
CA GLN A 276 -11.61 -18.70 13.12
C GLN A 276 -12.29 -19.00 14.46
N LYS A 277 -13.59 -18.70 14.58
CA LYS A 277 -14.39 -19.00 15.79
C LYS A 277 -14.72 -20.50 15.93
N THR A 278 -14.95 -21.18 14.81
CA THR A 278 -15.43 -22.57 14.82
C THR A 278 -14.29 -23.59 14.85
N GLU A 279 -13.33 -23.45 13.97
CA GLU A 279 -12.21 -24.37 13.77
C GLU A 279 -10.86 -23.73 14.10
N GLY A 280 -10.62 -22.55 13.56
CA GLY A 280 -9.43 -21.75 13.74
C GLY A 280 -8.22 -22.23 12.92
N ALA A 281 -7.30 -21.31 12.69
CA ALA A 281 -6.00 -21.56 12.07
C ALA A 281 -4.98 -20.53 12.55
N GLU A 282 -3.71 -20.70 12.23
CA GLU A 282 -2.69 -19.69 12.48
C GLU A 282 -2.89 -18.49 11.54
N ASN A 283 -2.94 -18.76 10.23
CA ASN A 283 -3.29 -17.74 9.24
C ASN A 283 -4.36 -18.28 8.27
N VAL A 284 -5.20 -17.36 7.80
CA VAL A 284 -6.14 -17.59 6.70
C VAL A 284 -6.03 -16.42 5.75
N GLY A 285 -5.88 -16.70 4.47
CA GLY A 285 -5.89 -15.68 3.42
C GLY A 285 -6.85 -16.06 2.29
N ILE A 286 -7.55 -15.04 1.73
CA ILE A 286 -8.43 -15.21 0.57
C ILE A 286 -8.21 -14.06 -0.39
N ILE A 287 -7.92 -14.40 -1.66
CA ILE A 287 -7.83 -13.44 -2.77
C ILE A 287 -8.94 -13.73 -3.78
N LEU A 288 -9.67 -12.67 -4.19
CA LEU A 288 -10.52 -12.69 -5.37
C LEU A 288 -9.94 -11.73 -6.40
N MET A 289 -9.58 -12.24 -7.58
CA MET A 289 -8.88 -11.48 -8.63
C MET A 289 -9.56 -11.68 -9.98
N ASN A 290 -9.69 -10.61 -10.74
CA ASN A 290 -10.12 -10.70 -12.15
C ASN A 290 -8.96 -11.22 -13.02
N PRO A 291 -9.09 -12.40 -13.63
CA PRO A 291 -8.01 -12.96 -14.45
C PRO A 291 -7.77 -12.20 -15.75
N ASN A 292 -8.72 -11.37 -16.18
CA ASN A 292 -8.71 -10.74 -17.51
C ASN A 292 -8.15 -9.31 -17.52
N ASN A 293 -7.89 -8.72 -16.32
CA ASN A 293 -7.32 -7.37 -16.22
C ASN A 293 -6.37 -7.19 -15.05
N GLY A 294 -6.31 -8.12 -14.09
CA GLY A 294 -5.44 -8.05 -12.91
C GLY A 294 -6.01 -7.28 -11.72
N GLU A 295 -7.25 -6.80 -11.76
CA GLU A 295 -7.92 -6.16 -10.62
C GLU A 295 -8.11 -7.13 -9.47
N ILE A 296 -7.80 -6.69 -8.26
CA ILE A 296 -8.07 -7.44 -7.04
C ILE A 296 -9.36 -6.90 -6.42
N TYR A 297 -10.38 -7.77 -6.35
CA TYR A 297 -11.68 -7.43 -5.77
C TYR A 297 -11.72 -7.60 -4.28
N VAL A 298 -10.97 -8.59 -3.77
CA VAL A 298 -10.85 -8.92 -2.36
C VAL A 298 -9.42 -9.39 -2.08
N MET A 299 -8.85 -8.89 -1.00
CA MET A 299 -7.60 -9.37 -0.42
C MET A 299 -7.77 -9.38 1.10
N ALA A 300 -8.22 -10.51 1.64
CA ALA A 300 -8.65 -10.64 3.02
C ALA A 300 -7.77 -11.61 3.80
N SER A 301 -7.53 -11.32 5.07
CA SER A 301 -6.85 -12.21 6.00
C SER A 301 -7.54 -12.23 7.39
N ASN A 302 -7.08 -13.12 8.28
CA ASN A 302 -7.55 -13.13 9.67
C ASN A 302 -6.84 -12.11 10.57
N LYS A 303 -6.04 -11.20 10.01
CA LYS A 303 -5.26 -10.19 10.75
C LYS A 303 -5.89 -8.80 10.64
N GLY A 304 -7.19 -8.69 10.95
CA GLY A 304 -7.89 -7.40 10.94
C GLY A 304 -7.69 -6.60 12.23
N TYR A 305 -7.54 -5.28 12.14
CA TYR A 305 -7.42 -4.35 13.26
C TYR A 305 -8.22 -3.06 12.99
N ASP A 306 -8.59 -2.31 14.04
CA ASP A 306 -9.28 -1.03 13.84
C ASP A 306 -8.29 0.04 13.36
N LEU A 307 -8.49 0.50 12.12
CA LEU A 307 -7.67 1.55 11.50
C LEU A 307 -7.69 2.88 12.25
N ASN A 308 -8.73 3.15 13.06
CA ASN A 308 -8.79 4.33 13.93
C ASN A 308 -7.99 4.14 15.23
N ASN A 309 -7.65 2.89 15.59
CA ASN A 309 -6.81 2.55 16.74
C ASN A 309 -5.82 1.43 16.39
N PRO A 310 -4.89 1.64 15.44
CA PRO A 310 -4.08 0.57 14.86
C PRO A 310 -3.04 -0.03 15.81
N ARG A 311 -2.86 0.55 17.00
CA ARG A 311 -1.93 0.07 18.02
C ARG A 311 -2.59 -0.76 19.12
N ASP A 312 -3.88 -1.03 18.99
CA ASP A 312 -4.64 -1.84 19.94
C ASP A 312 -4.33 -3.33 19.75
N LEU A 313 -3.73 -3.95 20.75
CA LEU A 313 -3.39 -5.37 20.78
C LEU A 313 -4.47 -6.23 21.47
N THR A 314 -5.53 -5.61 22.03
CA THR A 314 -6.54 -6.32 22.84
C THR A 314 -7.36 -7.33 22.05
N GLY A 315 -7.42 -7.18 20.70
CA GLY A 315 -8.03 -8.17 19.80
C GLY A 315 -7.23 -9.47 19.64
N TYR A 316 -5.95 -9.48 20.06
CA TYR A 316 -5.01 -10.60 19.85
C TYR A 316 -4.47 -11.18 21.14
N PHE A 317 -4.31 -10.34 22.17
CA PHE A 317 -3.67 -10.70 23.45
C PHE A 317 -4.54 -10.25 24.62
N SER A 318 -4.50 -10.98 25.71
CA SER A 318 -5.10 -10.54 26.97
C SER A 318 -4.35 -9.34 27.55
N GLN A 319 -5.03 -8.51 28.35
CA GLN A 319 -4.40 -7.34 28.98
C GLN A 319 -3.15 -7.71 29.78
N LYS A 320 -3.17 -8.86 30.48
CA LYS A 320 -2.02 -9.36 31.24
C LYS A 320 -0.81 -9.67 30.36
N GLU A 321 -1.02 -10.24 29.19
CA GLU A 321 0.05 -10.49 28.21
C GLU A 321 0.61 -9.18 27.68
N ILE A 322 -0.26 -8.23 27.30
CA ILE A 322 0.13 -6.90 26.79
C ILE A 322 0.97 -6.15 27.85
N ASP A 323 0.55 -6.17 29.11
CA ASP A 323 1.26 -5.50 30.20
C ASP A 323 2.64 -6.14 30.50
N SER A 324 2.79 -7.43 30.20
CA SER A 324 4.07 -8.15 30.34
C SER A 324 5.03 -7.99 29.17
N MET A 325 4.58 -7.48 28.02
CA MET A 325 5.42 -7.28 26.85
C MET A 325 6.30 -6.04 26.98
N SER A 326 7.56 -6.15 26.55
CA SER A 326 8.41 -4.98 26.32
C SER A 326 7.88 -4.16 25.13
N ASP A 327 8.28 -2.89 25.02
CA ASP A 327 7.88 -2.03 23.91
C ASP A 327 8.36 -2.58 22.56
N ASP A 328 9.57 -3.18 22.50
CA ASP A 328 10.09 -3.83 21.31
C ASP A 328 9.21 -5.03 20.90
N LYS A 329 8.77 -5.83 21.90
CA LYS A 329 7.89 -6.98 21.62
C LYS A 329 6.51 -6.52 21.14
N LYS A 330 5.93 -5.48 21.74
CA LYS A 330 4.68 -4.88 21.27
C LYS A 330 4.80 -4.40 19.83
N LEU A 331 5.90 -3.73 19.48
CA LEU A 331 6.14 -3.25 18.12
C LEU A 331 6.32 -4.40 17.13
N GLU A 332 6.99 -5.49 17.52
CA GLU A 332 7.12 -6.71 16.71
C GLU A 332 5.75 -7.32 16.41
N GLU A 333 4.90 -7.50 17.44
CA GLU A 333 3.55 -8.06 17.25
C GLU A 333 2.65 -7.15 16.42
N LEU A 334 2.68 -5.82 16.65
CA LEU A 334 1.98 -4.86 15.81
C LEU A 334 2.44 -4.94 14.36
N SER A 335 3.75 -5.02 14.12
CA SER A 335 4.30 -5.15 12.76
C SER A 335 3.83 -6.44 12.08
N ASN A 336 3.67 -7.53 12.83
CA ASN A 336 3.13 -8.79 12.32
C ASN A 336 1.63 -8.71 11.99
N ILE A 337 0.86 -7.90 12.75
CA ILE A 337 -0.57 -7.67 12.51
C ILE A 337 -0.78 -6.75 11.31
N TRP A 338 0.05 -5.71 11.14
CA TRP A 338 -0.08 -4.74 10.04
C TRP A 338 0.35 -5.28 8.68
N LYS A 339 1.12 -6.39 8.63
CA LYS A 339 1.51 -7.04 7.37
C LYS A 339 0.33 -7.73 6.70
N ASN A 340 0.21 -7.55 5.40
CA ASN A 340 -0.77 -8.32 4.63
C ASN A 340 -0.24 -9.73 4.32
N TYR A 341 -0.92 -10.74 4.84
CA TYR A 341 -0.55 -12.15 4.67
C TYR A 341 -0.45 -12.58 3.20
N CYS A 342 -1.33 -12.06 2.35
CA CYS A 342 -1.40 -12.47 0.94
C CYS A 342 -0.18 -12.06 0.11
N THR A 343 0.57 -11.03 0.55
CA THR A 343 1.72 -10.49 -0.19
C THR A 343 3.06 -10.68 0.51
N SER A 344 3.07 -10.78 1.85
CA SER A 344 4.30 -10.81 2.64
C SER A 344 4.75 -12.20 3.05
N ASP A 345 3.81 -13.12 3.27
CA ASP A 345 4.11 -14.45 3.80
C ASP A 345 4.33 -15.45 2.67
N ILE A 346 5.34 -16.29 2.86
CA ILE A 346 5.71 -17.33 1.88
C ILE A 346 5.42 -18.71 2.44
N TYR A 347 4.93 -19.58 1.59
CA TYR A 347 4.61 -20.96 1.93
C TYR A 347 4.80 -21.87 0.72
N GLU A 348 4.90 -23.18 0.94
CA GLU A 348 4.93 -24.16 -0.15
C GLU A 348 3.51 -24.39 -0.69
N PRO A 349 3.24 -24.16 -1.98
CA PRO A 349 1.88 -24.24 -2.55
C PRO A 349 1.33 -25.67 -2.63
N GLY A 350 2.21 -26.67 -2.58
CA GLY A 350 1.80 -28.07 -2.72
C GLY A 350 1.09 -28.31 -4.06
N SER A 351 0.06 -29.13 -4.05
CA SER A 351 -0.62 -29.59 -5.28
C SER A 351 -1.32 -28.50 -6.10
N THR A 352 -1.47 -27.27 -5.59
CA THR A 352 -1.95 -26.13 -6.39
C THR A 352 -0.92 -25.71 -7.45
N PHE A 353 0.33 -26.16 -7.33
CA PHE A 353 1.40 -25.92 -8.31
C PHE A 353 1.32 -26.87 -9.54
N LYS A 354 0.65 -28.01 -9.45
CA LYS A 354 0.59 -29.03 -10.52
C LYS A 354 0.07 -28.54 -11.87
N PRO A 355 -0.96 -27.66 -11.94
CA PRO A 355 -1.39 -27.08 -13.21
C PRO A 355 -0.28 -26.36 -13.96
N PHE A 356 0.62 -25.66 -13.27
CA PHE A 356 1.78 -24.99 -13.87
C PHE A 356 2.78 -25.99 -14.47
N THR A 357 3.06 -27.08 -13.77
CA THR A 357 3.93 -28.15 -14.25
C THR A 357 3.36 -28.84 -15.48
N VAL A 358 2.06 -29.15 -15.49
CA VAL A 358 1.38 -29.76 -16.65
C VAL A 358 1.39 -28.79 -17.84
N ALA A 359 1.10 -27.52 -17.62
CA ALA A 359 1.12 -26.49 -18.65
C ALA A 359 2.51 -26.36 -19.29
N ALA A 360 3.57 -26.26 -18.48
CA ALA A 360 4.94 -26.20 -18.99
C ALA A 360 5.32 -27.41 -19.85
N CYS A 361 4.92 -28.61 -19.43
CA CYS A 361 5.18 -29.84 -20.18
C CYS A 361 4.39 -29.92 -21.52
N LEU A 362 3.18 -29.35 -21.56
CA LEU A 362 2.38 -29.26 -22.79
C LEU A 362 2.97 -28.23 -23.76
N GLU A 363 3.36 -27.05 -23.28
CA GLU A 363 3.97 -26.01 -24.10
C GLU A 363 5.27 -26.46 -24.75
N GLU A 364 6.10 -27.23 -24.05
CA GLU A 364 7.35 -27.80 -24.58
C GLU A 364 7.12 -29.11 -25.38
N ASN A 365 5.86 -29.55 -25.54
CA ASN A 365 5.49 -30.75 -26.27
C ASN A 365 6.19 -32.03 -25.78
N VAL A 366 6.70 -32.05 -24.54
CA VAL A 366 7.35 -33.24 -23.95
C VAL A 366 6.34 -34.30 -23.50
N VAL A 367 5.04 -33.92 -23.45
CA VAL A 367 3.91 -34.82 -23.21
C VAL A 367 2.74 -34.47 -24.12
N LYS A 368 1.83 -35.44 -24.32
CA LYS A 368 0.58 -35.24 -25.08
C LYS A 368 -0.63 -35.29 -24.14
N LYS A 369 -1.70 -34.52 -24.44
CA LYS A 369 -2.93 -34.44 -23.61
C LYS A 369 -3.53 -35.80 -23.24
N LYS A 370 -3.53 -36.77 -24.21
CA LYS A 370 -4.07 -38.14 -24.02
C LYS A 370 -3.02 -39.16 -23.57
N GLN A 371 -1.77 -38.74 -23.30
CA GLN A 371 -0.70 -39.65 -22.89
C GLN A 371 -1.04 -40.31 -21.54
N GLN A 372 -0.77 -41.61 -21.43
CA GLN A 372 -0.99 -42.40 -20.22
C GLN A 372 0.30 -42.48 -19.38
N PHE A 373 0.13 -42.50 -18.06
CA PHE A 373 1.18 -42.59 -17.05
C PHE A 373 0.80 -43.64 -16.01
N TYR A 374 1.76 -44.42 -15.55
CA TYR A 374 1.54 -45.43 -14.53
C TYR A 374 1.99 -44.95 -13.16
N CYS A 375 1.05 -44.93 -12.21
CA CYS A 375 1.32 -44.58 -10.83
C CYS A 375 1.20 -45.84 -9.92
N LYS A 376 2.33 -46.30 -9.42
CA LYS A 376 2.41 -47.43 -8.45
C LYS A 376 2.43 -46.98 -6.98
N GLY A 377 2.06 -45.71 -6.70
CA GLY A 377 2.05 -45.13 -5.36
C GLY A 377 3.35 -44.45 -4.93
N TYR A 378 4.42 -44.57 -5.68
CA TYR A 378 5.70 -43.92 -5.42
C TYR A 378 6.57 -43.84 -6.67
N GLU A 379 7.60 -42.98 -6.63
CA GLU A 379 8.71 -42.94 -7.60
C GLU A 379 10.03 -43.02 -6.84
N ILE A 380 11.04 -43.66 -7.44
CA ILE A 380 12.40 -43.66 -6.90
C ILE A 380 13.20 -42.62 -7.70
N VAL A 381 13.66 -41.61 -6.99
CA VAL A 381 14.46 -40.52 -7.56
C VAL A 381 15.81 -40.54 -6.85
N MET A 382 16.84 -40.93 -7.58
CA MET A 382 18.15 -41.25 -7.01
C MET A 382 18.03 -42.34 -5.92
N ASP A 383 18.38 -42.03 -4.69
CA ASP A 383 18.32 -42.90 -3.51
C ASP A 383 17.02 -42.71 -2.68
N ARG A 384 16.14 -41.81 -3.09
CA ARG A 384 14.93 -41.43 -2.32
C ARG A 384 13.66 -42.03 -2.92
N LYS A 385 12.84 -42.63 -2.05
CA LYS A 385 11.49 -43.08 -2.37
C LYS A 385 10.50 -41.94 -2.09
N ILE A 386 10.03 -41.25 -3.12
CA ILE A 386 9.05 -40.17 -3.02
C ILE A 386 7.65 -40.75 -3.28
N ARG A 387 6.72 -40.51 -2.35
CA ARG A 387 5.42 -41.20 -2.34
C ARG A 387 4.31 -40.34 -2.94
N CYS A 388 3.34 -41.01 -3.57
CA CYS A 388 2.06 -40.41 -3.93
C CYS A 388 1.14 -40.30 -2.70
N ALA A 389 0.14 -39.40 -2.74
CA ALA A 389 -0.90 -39.35 -1.72
C ALA A 389 -1.64 -40.71 -1.61
N LYS A 390 -2.03 -41.26 -2.76
CA LYS A 390 -2.60 -42.63 -2.81
C LYS A 390 -1.44 -43.65 -2.80
N ARG A 391 -1.20 -44.27 -1.66
CA ARG A 391 -0.07 -45.19 -1.40
C ARG A 391 -0.06 -46.45 -2.27
N ASP A 392 -1.24 -46.94 -2.62
CA ASP A 392 -1.44 -48.13 -3.48
C ASP A 392 -1.34 -47.81 -4.97
N GLY A 393 -1.20 -46.50 -5.28
CA GLY A 393 -1.11 -45.98 -6.65
C GLY A 393 -2.46 -45.70 -7.30
N HIS A 394 -2.42 -44.94 -8.40
CA HIS A 394 -3.59 -44.63 -9.21
C HIS A 394 -3.75 -45.56 -10.42
N GLY A 395 -2.76 -46.45 -10.68
CA GLY A 395 -2.73 -47.26 -11.90
C GLY A 395 -2.41 -46.41 -13.13
N MET A 396 -3.05 -46.78 -14.26
CA MET A 396 -2.90 -46.04 -15.53
C MET A 396 -3.85 -44.84 -15.54
N ILE A 397 -3.30 -43.65 -15.66
CA ILE A 397 -4.06 -42.39 -15.72
C ILE A 397 -3.47 -41.45 -16.79
N ASN A 398 -4.31 -40.61 -17.40
CA ASN A 398 -3.89 -39.58 -18.34
C ASN A 398 -3.58 -38.26 -17.61
N LEU A 399 -3.20 -37.20 -18.36
CA LEU A 399 -2.85 -35.89 -17.77
C LEU A 399 -4.02 -35.24 -17.03
N SER A 400 -5.25 -35.27 -17.57
CA SER A 400 -6.43 -34.71 -16.89
C SER A 400 -6.67 -35.44 -15.57
N GLN A 401 -6.72 -36.77 -15.60
CA GLN A 401 -6.88 -37.60 -14.43
C GLN A 401 -5.75 -37.43 -13.40
N SER A 402 -4.54 -37.08 -13.84
CA SER A 402 -3.43 -36.78 -12.93
C SER A 402 -3.63 -35.50 -12.13
N LEU A 403 -4.31 -34.49 -12.68
CA LEU A 403 -4.74 -33.27 -11.99
C LEU A 403 -5.95 -33.56 -11.09
N GLU A 404 -6.97 -34.24 -11.63
CA GLU A 404 -8.20 -34.66 -10.94
C GLU A 404 -7.88 -35.40 -9.63
N GLN A 405 -7.04 -36.45 -9.71
CA GLN A 405 -6.67 -37.31 -8.59
C GLN A 405 -5.41 -36.82 -7.85
N SER A 406 -4.88 -35.68 -8.24
CA SER A 406 -3.69 -35.05 -7.62
C SER A 406 -2.45 -35.96 -7.54
N CYS A 407 -2.10 -36.68 -8.64
CA CYS A 407 -1.04 -37.64 -8.68
C CYS A 407 0.37 -37.02 -8.65
N ASN A 408 1.16 -37.25 -7.58
CA ASN A 408 2.56 -36.81 -7.50
C ASN A 408 3.47 -37.58 -8.45
N VAL A 409 3.22 -38.89 -8.65
CA VAL A 409 4.05 -39.75 -9.50
C VAL A 409 4.03 -39.26 -10.94
N THR A 410 2.86 -38.93 -11.49
CA THR A 410 2.76 -38.35 -12.83
C THR A 410 3.55 -37.06 -12.95
N MET A 411 3.46 -36.15 -11.95
CA MET A 411 4.22 -34.90 -11.95
C MET A 411 5.74 -35.14 -12.03
N MET A 412 6.26 -36.07 -11.22
CA MET A 412 7.67 -36.46 -11.25
C MET A 412 8.09 -37.06 -12.61
N GLN A 413 7.22 -37.85 -13.24
CA GLN A 413 7.49 -38.44 -14.55
C GLN A 413 7.54 -37.40 -15.67
N ILE A 414 6.60 -36.43 -15.68
CA ILE A 414 6.54 -35.41 -16.73
C ILE A 414 7.63 -34.35 -16.54
N VAL A 415 7.94 -33.91 -15.31
CA VAL A 415 8.98 -32.91 -15.09
C VAL A 415 10.37 -33.43 -15.42
N ARG A 416 10.62 -34.76 -15.25
CA ARG A 416 11.87 -35.37 -15.68
C ARG A 416 12.06 -35.29 -17.20
N LYS A 417 10.97 -35.34 -17.98
CA LYS A 417 11.01 -35.13 -19.45
C LYS A 417 11.22 -33.67 -19.79
N LEU A 418 10.63 -32.74 -19.05
CA LEU A 418 10.81 -31.31 -19.22
C LEU A 418 12.27 -30.88 -18.93
N GLY A 419 12.85 -31.44 -17.86
CA GLY A 419 14.19 -31.11 -17.42
C GLY A 419 14.27 -29.83 -16.60
N ARG A 420 15.42 -29.67 -15.91
CA ARG A 420 15.64 -28.58 -14.95
C ARG A 420 15.67 -27.20 -15.59
N LYS A 421 16.25 -27.09 -16.81
CA LYS A 421 16.39 -25.81 -17.52
C LYS A 421 15.03 -25.22 -17.86
N ASP A 422 14.18 -26.01 -18.51
CA ASP A 422 12.87 -25.52 -18.91
C ASP A 422 11.93 -25.38 -17.72
N PHE A 423 12.06 -26.24 -16.71
CA PHE A 423 11.29 -26.08 -15.47
C PHE A 423 11.60 -24.74 -14.77
N ALA A 424 12.89 -24.39 -14.61
CA ALA A 424 13.30 -23.11 -14.03
C ALA A 424 12.82 -21.92 -14.87
N ARG A 425 12.89 -22.03 -16.21
CA ARG A 425 12.38 -21.01 -17.13
C ARG A 425 10.86 -20.81 -17.00
N TYR A 426 10.08 -21.87 -16.83
CA TYR A 426 8.63 -21.77 -16.64
C TYR A 426 8.24 -21.24 -15.25
N GLN A 427 9.03 -21.46 -14.21
CA GLN A 427 8.83 -20.75 -12.95
C GLN A 427 8.87 -19.23 -13.17
N ASP A 428 9.85 -18.73 -13.90
CA ASP A 428 9.93 -17.30 -14.24
C ASP A 428 8.80 -16.86 -15.18
N ILE A 429 8.44 -17.65 -16.21
CA ILE A 429 7.32 -17.36 -17.12
C ILE A 429 6.02 -17.18 -16.35
N PHE A 430 5.75 -17.98 -15.33
CA PHE A 430 4.57 -17.86 -14.48
C PHE A 430 4.72 -16.83 -13.34
N GLY A 431 5.86 -16.15 -13.23
CA GLY A 431 6.12 -15.14 -12.19
C GLY A 431 6.39 -15.72 -10.81
N ILE A 432 6.69 -17.02 -10.73
CA ILE A 432 6.99 -17.71 -9.47
C ILE A 432 8.42 -17.34 -9.02
N GLY A 433 8.56 -16.94 -7.76
CA GLY A 433 9.85 -16.51 -7.19
C GLY A 433 10.24 -15.07 -7.52
N SER A 434 9.36 -14.30 -8.17
CA SER A 434 9.58 -12.89 -8.51
C SER A 434 8.42 -12.04 -7.97
N ARG A 435 8.69 -10.76 -7.64
CA ARG A 435 7.63 -9.83 -7.30
C ARG A 435 6.68 -9.65 -8.48
N THR A 436 5.38 -9.67 -8.23
CA THR A 436 4.36 -9.41 -9.25
C THR A 436 4.34 -7.95 -9.68
N GLY A 437 4.88 -7.08 -8.82
CA GLY A 437 4.87 -5.64 -8.99
C GLY A 437 3.52 -5.01 -8.66
N ILE A 438 2.70 -5.69 -7.85
CA ILE A 438 1.47 -5.11 -7.32
C ILE A 438 1.74 -3.72 -6.69
N ASP A 439 0.81 -2.80 -6.83
CA ASP A 439 0.88 -1.45 -6.29
C ASP A 439 0.62 -1.43 -4.76
N PHE A 440 1.46 -2.19 -4.04
CA PHE A 440 1.35 -2.43 -2.60
C PHE A 440 2.73 -2.58 -1.95
N PRO A 441 2.94 -2.08 -0.70
CA PRO A 441 4.22 -2.22 -0.03
C PRO A 441 4.42 -3.62 0.55
N GLY A 442 5.68 -4.00 0.77
CA GLY A 442 6.02 -5.22 1.52
C GLY A 442 5.88 -6.53 0.74
N GLU A 443 5.71 -6.50 -0.60
CA GLU A 443 5.67 -7.71 -1.40
C GLU A 443 6.99 -8.49 -1.33
N THR A 444 6.89 -9.78 -1.00
CA THR A 444 8.02 -10.73 -0.89
C THR A 444 8.18 -11.54 -2.18
N THR A 445 9.41 -11.92 -2.52
CA THR A 445 9.71 -12.65 -3.77
C THR A 445 9.42 -14.15 -3.71
N GLY A 446 9.30 -14.75 -2.52
CA GLY A 446 9.32 -16.20 -2.39
C GLY A 446 10.72 -16.79 -2.51
N LEU A 447 10.81 -18.12 -2.52
CA LEU A 447 12.07 -18.87 -2.66
C LEU A 447 11.89 -19.99 -3.68
N VAL A 448 12.68 -19.94 -4.76
CA VAL A 448 12.71 -20.97 -5.81
C VAL A 448 14.14 -21.36 -6.11
N TYR A 449 14.33 -22.62 -6.50
CA TYR A 449 15.63 -23.09 -6.95
C TYR A 449 15.91 -22.65 -8.39
N ASN A 450 17.10 -22.11 -8.64
CA ASN A 450 17.57 -21.87 -10.01
C ASN A 450 17.96 -23.20 -10.70
N GLU A 451 18.25 -23.15 -12.01
CA GLU A 451 18.61 -24.34 -12.79
C GLU A 451 19.75 -25.16 -12.17
N ALA A 452 20.80 -24.51 -11.65
CA ALA A 452 21.96 -25.19 -11.07
C ALA A 452 21.64 -25.92 -9.75
N GLN A 453 20.70 -25.39 -8.98
CA GLN A 453 20.26 -25.93 -7.69
C GLN A 453 19.22 -27.06 -7.83
N LEU A 454 18.53 -27.15 -8.97
CA LEU A 454 17.52 -28.18 -9.26
C LEU A 454 18.20 -29.51 -9.56
N ASN A 455 18.65 -30.22 -8.51
CA ASN A 455 19.03 -31.62 -8.67
C ASN A 455 17.80 -32.52 -8.91
N PRO A 456 17.94 -33.80 -9.26
CA PRO A 456 16.79 -34.65 -9.58
C PRO A 456 15.71 -34.74 -8.48
N VAL A 457 16.09 -34.64 -7.20
CA VAL A 457 15.13 -34.71 -6.08
C VAL A 457 14.37 -33.40 -5.96
N GLU A 458 15.06 -32.25 -5.95
CA GLU A 458 14.44 -30.94 -5.91
C GLU A 458 13.53 -30.70 -7.14
N LEU A 459 13.98 -31.09 -8.34
CA LEU A 459 13.15 -31.02 -9.54
C LEU A 459 11.87 -31.84 -9.40
N ALA A 460 11.97 -33.06 -8.88
CA ALA A 460 10.84 -33.94 -8.66
C ALA A 460 9.85 -33.34 -7.64
N THR A 461 10.34 -32.85 -6.50
CA THR A 461 9.48 -32.30 -5.44
C THR A 461 8.89 -30.95 -5.82
N SER A 462 9.62 -30.10 -6.52
CA SER A 462 9.14 -28.81 -7.02
C SER A 462 7.98 -28.99 -8.02
N SER A 463 7.95 -30.09 -8.78
CA SER A 463 6.90 -30.37 -9.77
C SER A 463 5.49 -30.47 -9.17
N PHE A 464 5.37 -30.76 -7.88
CA PHE A 464 4.10 -30.80 -7.17
C PHE A 464 4.05 -29.79 -6.00
N GLY A 465 4.90 -28.73 -6.07
CA GLY A 465 4.85 -27.56 -5.21
C GLY A 465 5.45 -27.73 -3.81
N GLN A 466 6.35 -28.69 -3.62
CA GLN A 466 7.23 -28.76 -2.47
C GLN A 466 8.63 -28.30 -2.87
N SER A 467 9.41 -27.77 -1.92
CA SER A 467 10.73 -27.14 -2.20
C SER A 467 10.64 -25.88 -3.09
N VAL A 468 9.47 -25.27 -3.16
CA VAL A 468 9.18 -23.99 -3.79
C VAL A 468 8.34 -23.19 -2.81
N SER A 469 8.76 -22.00 -2.41
CA SER A 469 7.96 -21.12 -1.54
C SER A 469 7.50 -19.90 -2.32
N VAL A 470 6.22 -19.57 -2.19
CA VAL A 470 5.52 -18.54 -2.97
C VAL A 470 4.65 -17.67 -2.06
N THR A 471 4.28 -16.50 -2.52
CA THR A 471 3.20 -15.71 -1.91
C THR A 471 1.86 -16.04 -2.56
N MET A 472 0.76 -15.71 -1.87
CA MET A 472 -0.58 -15.91 -2.44
C MET A 472 -0.79 -15.10 -3.71
N ILE A 473 -0.31 -13.86 -3.76
CA ILE A 473 -0.46 -13.00 -4.94
C ILE A 473 0.28 -13.54 -6.16
N GLN A 474 1.47 -14.14 -5.99
CA GLN A 474 2.20 -14.79 -7.08
C GLN A 474 1.38 -15.94 -7.67
N MET A 475 0.81 -16.80 -6.82
CA MET A 475 -0.02 -17.92 -7.26
C MET A 475 -1.28 -17.44 -7.96
N ALA A 476 -1.98 -16.45 -7.41
CA ALA A 476 -3.20 -15.91 -8.01
C ALA A 476 -2.94 -15.30 -9.40
N ALA A 477 -1.88 -14.49 -9.53
CA ALA A 477 -1.51 -13.86 -10.79
C ALA A 477 -1.04 -14.88 -11.85
N GLY A 478 -0.16 -15.82 -11.45
CA GLY A 478 0.29 -16.89 -12.32
C GLY A 478 -0.87 -17.79 -12.78
N PHE A 479 -1.73 -18.21 -11.86
CA PHE A 479 -2.91 -19.04 -12.17
C PHE A 479 -3.90 -18.31 -13.08
N SER A 480 -4.12 -17.02 -12.87
CA SER A 480 -4.94 -16.20 -13.78
C SER A 480 -4.48 -16.34 -15.23
N SER A 481 -3.17 -16.34 -15.46
CA SER A 481 -2.62 -16.50 -16.81
C SER A 481 -2.81 -17.91 -17.40
N LEU A 482 -2.90 -18.93 -16.54
CA LEU A 482 -3.16 -20.30 -17.01
C LEU A 482 -4.58 -20.48 -17.55
N ILE A 483 -5.55 -19.71 -16.99
CA ILE A 483 -6.98 -19.94 -17.27
C ILE A 483 -7.64 -18.84 -18.13
N ASN A 484 -6.88 -17.81 -18.55
CA ASN A 484 -7.39 -16.71 -19.36
C ASN A 484 -6.86 -16.70 -20.81
N GLY A 485 -6.34 -17.82 -21.30
CA GLY A 485 -5.71 -17.91 -22.63
C GLY A 485 -4.25 -17.46 -22.68
N GLY A 486 -3.57 -17.45 -21.55
CA GLY A 486 -2.11 -17.26 -21.45
C GLY A 486 -1.65 -15.82 -21.25
N THR A 487 -2.48 -14.90 -20.82
CA THR A 487 -2.08 -13.51 -20.61
C THR A 487 -1.80 -13.26 -19.13
N TYR A 488 -0.55 -12.92 -18.78
CA TYR A 488 -0.18 -12.54 -17.42
C TYR A 488 -0.37 -11.03 -17.25
N TYR A 489 -1.39 -10.66 -16.47
CA TYR A 489 -1.63 -9.28 -16.08
C TYR A 489 -0.91 -8.95 -14.77
N LYS A 490 -0.37 -7.75 -14.69
CA LYS A 490 0.14 -7.19 -13.42
C LYS A 490 -1.04 -7.00 -12.47
N PRO A 491 -1.04 -7.64 -11.27
CA PRO A 491 -2.08 -7.40 -10.29
C PRO A 491 -2.02 -5.97 -9.76
N HIS A 492 -3.19 -5.39 -9.45
CA HIS A 492 -3.27 -4.03 -8.93
C HIS A 492 -4.49 -3.82 -8.04
N LEU A 493 -4.34 -2.91 -7.08
CA LEU A 493 -5.34 -2.53 -6.07
C LEU A 493 -5.98 -1.18 -6.34
N VAL A 494 -5.38 -0.34 -7.19
CA VAL A 494 -5.90 0.98 -7.51
C VAL A 494 -6.37 1.02 -8.96
N LYS A 495 -7.59 1.51 -9.14
CA LYS A 495 -8.25 1.69 -10.42
C LYS A 495 -7.93 3.05 -11.04
N GLU A 496 -8.03 4.12 -10.23
CA GLU A 496 -7.81 5.48 -10.69
C GLU A 496 -7.49 6.44 -9.54
N LEU A 497 -6.84 7.55 -9.88
CA LEU A 497 -6.63 8.70 -9.00
C LEU A 497 -7.49 9.85 -9.51
N VAL A 498 -8.25 10.46 -8.63
CA VAL A 498 -9.16 11.56 -8.96
C VAL A 498 -8.87 12.80 -8.10
N ASP A 499 -9.15 13.98 -8.61
CA ASP A 499 -9.09 15.22 -7.83
C ASP A 499 -10.32 15.39 -6.93
N ASP A 500 -10.37 16.48 -6.17
CA ASP A 500 -11.50 16.80 -5.29
C ASP A 500 -12.84 17.04 -6.03
N ASN A 501 -12.79 17.33 -7.33
CA ASN A 501 -13.95 17.54 -8.18
C ASN A 501 -14.42 16.23 -8.83
N GLY A 502 -13.75 15.11 -8.55
CA GLY A 502 -14.04 13.82 -9.15
C GLY A 502 -13.49 13.65 -10.57
N VAL A 503 -12.61 14.56 -11.04
CA VAL A 503 -11.97 14.44 -12.34
C VAL A 503 -10.85 13.41 -12.27
N VAL A 504 -10.85 12.44 -13.18
CA VAL A 504 -9.81 11.41 -13.28
C VAL A 504 -8.51 12.05 -13.74
N VAL A 505 -7.51 12.07 -12.85
CA VAL A 505 -6.16 12.57 -13.12
C VAL A 505 -5.25 11.49 -13.67
N GLU A 506 -5.39 10.26 -13.16
CA GLU A 506 -4.61 9.11 -13.59
C GLU A 506 -5.49 7.85 -13.56
N LYS A 507 -5.67 7.18 -14.68
CA LYS A 507 -6.37 5.90 -14.77
C LYS A 507 -5.36 4.77 -14.89
N LYS A 508 -5.55 3.69 -14.13
CA LYS A 508 -4.71 2.51 -14.21
C LYS A 508 -5.27 1.54 -15.26
N GLU A 509 -4.66 1.52 -16.44
CA GLU A 509 -5.03 0.55 -17.45
C GLU A 509 -4.39 -0.82 -17.14
N PRO A 510 -5.05 -1.94 -17.49
CA PRO A 510 -4.49 -3.28 -17.29
C PRO A 510 -3.14 -3.43 -18.00
N VAL A 511 -2.11 -3.84 -17.27
CA VAL A 511 -0.75 -4.01 -17.79
C VAL A 511 -0.49 -5.47 -18.11
N ILE A 512 -0.31 -5.79 -19.38
CA ILE A 512 0.13 -7.12 -19.82
C ILE A 512 1.64 -7.22 -19.63
N MET A 513 2.09 -8.12 -18.76
CA MET A 513 3.51 -8.34 -18.49
C MET A 513 4.14 -9.30 -19.48
N LYS A 514 3.45 -10.40 -19.80
CA LYS A 514 3.95 -11.46 -20.67
C LYS A 514 2.87 -12.44 -21.10
N LYS A 515 3.18 -13.29 -22.08
CA LYS A 515 2.39 -14.48 -22.43
C LYS A 515 3.02 -15.70 -21.76
N THR A 516 2.20 -16.55 -21.19
CA THR A 516 2.65 -17.72 -20.39
C THR A 516 2.40 -19.03 -21.11
N VAL A 517 1.22 -19.23 -21.66
CA VAL A 517 0.80 -20.45 -22.36
C VAL A 517 0.00 -20.12 -23.60
N THR A 518 -0.18 -21.11 -24.46
CA THR A 518 -1.10 -21.04 -25.59
C THR A 518 -2.55 -21.17 -25.13
N LYS A 519 -3.50 -20.70 -25.96
CA LYS A 519 -4.93 -20.85 -25.69
C LYS A 519 -5.34 -22.32 -25.56
N ASP A 520 -4.76 -23.20 -26.39
CA ASP A 520 -5.00 -24.64 -26.40
C ASP A 520 -4.59 -25.32 -25.09
N THR A 521 -3.46 -24.92 -24.50
CA THR A 521 -3.04 -25.38 -23.17
C THR A 521 -3.95 -24.81 -22.08
N SER A 522 -4.32 -23.54 -22.16
CA SER A 522 -5.25 -22.90 -21.22
C SER A 522 -6.60 -23.62 -21.16
N GLU A 523 -7.22 -23.89 -22.31
CA GLU A 523 -8.49 -24.62 -22.40
C GLU A 523 -8.39 -26.05 -21.85
N PHE A 524 -7.26 -26.73 -22.08
CA PHE A 524 -7.01 -28.04 -21.48
C PHE A 524 -6.96 -27.97 -19.95
N ILE A 525 -6.22 -26.98 -19.41
CA ILE A 525 -6.10 -26.79 -17.95
C ILE A 525 -7.45 -26.44 -17.33
N GLN A 526 -8.20 -25.49 -17.91
CA GLN A 526 -9.56 -25.13 -17.47
C GLN A 526 -10.45 -26.37 -17.34
N LYS A 527 -10.51 -27.20 -18.39
CA LYS A 527 -11.33 -28.40 -18.42
C LYS A 527 -10.88 -29.43 -17.37
N ALA A 528 -9.57 -29.69 -17.27
CA ALA A 528 -9.04 -30.66 -16.30
C ALA A 528 -9.30 -30.21 -14.84
N LEU A 529 -9.26 -28.90 -14.57
CA LEU A 529 -9.57 -28.34 -13.27
C LEU A 529 -11.08 -28.34 -12.96
N TYR A 530 -11.92 -28.21 -13.97
CA TYR A 530 -13.36 -28.38 -13.83
C TYR A 530 -13.67 -29.84 -13.46
N GLU A 531 -13.12 -30.83 -14.19
CA GLU A 531 -13.22 -32.25 -13.87
C GLU A 531 -12.70 -32.56 -12.44
N THR A 532 -11.68 -31.83 -11.96
CA THR A 532 -11.14 -31.94 -10.60
C THR A 532 -12.18 -31.54 -9.53
N VAL A 533 -13.02 -30.57 -9.79
CA VAL A 533 -14.09 -30.13 -8.87
C VAL A 533 -15.31 -31.05 -9.01
N GLU A 534 -15.74 -31.36 -10.23
CA GLU A 534 -16.94 -32.18 -10.46
C GLU A 534 -16.86 -33.62 -9.90
N GLN A 535 -15.71 -34.27 -10.07
CA GLN A 535 -15.57 -35.71 -9.74
C GLN A 535 -14.24 -36.06 -9.06
N GLY A 536 -13.36 -35.09 -8.85
CA GLY A 536 -12.01 -35.30 -8.33
C GLY A 536 -11.81 -34.80 -6.90
N SER A 537 -10.55 -34.45 -6.60
CA SER A 537 -10.11 -34.04 -5.25
C SER A 537 -10.67 -32.69 -4.80
N GLY A 538 -11.27 -31.89 -5.69
CA GLY A 538 -11.80 -30.56 -5.43
C GLY A 538 -13.31 -30.50 -5.15
N TRP A 539 -14.02 -31.62 -5.09
CA TRP A 539 -15.47 -31.68 -5.06
C TRP A 539 -16.16 -30.81 -4.00
N ARG A 540 -15.49 -30.50 -2.89
CA ARG A 540 -16.05 -29.61 -1.85
C ARG A 540 -16.13 -28.13 -2.26
N ALA A 541 -15.50 -27.74 -3.38
CA ALA A 541 -15.63 -26.40 -3.95
C ALA A 541 -16.79 -26.32 -4.96
N GLU A 542 -17.45 -27.44 -5.27
CA GLU A 542 -18.62 -27.43 -6.14
C GLU A 542 -19.69 -26.48 -5.61
N SER A 543 -20.11 -25.54 -6.46
CA SER A 543 -21.10 -24.52 -6.13
C SER A 543 -22.11 -24.47 -7.26
N GLU A 544 -23.37 -24.69 -6.93
CA GLU A 544 -24.45 -24.86 -7.91
C GLU A 544 -24.53 -23.67 -8.88
N GLY A 545 -24.46 -23.97 -10.18
CA GLY A 545 -24.56 -23.00 -11.28
C GLY A 545 -23.30 -22.18 -11.55
N TYR A 546 -22.25 -22.23 -10.73
CA TYR A 546 -21.05 -21.43 -10.93
C TYR A 546 -19.99 -22.10 -11.82
N LYS A 547 -20.13 -23.39 -12.14
CA LYS A 547 -19.14 -24.13 -12.94
C LYS A 547 -17.71 -23.93 -12.43
N MET A 548 -17.52 -24.14 -11.15
CA MET A 548 -16.23 -23.94 -10.48
C MET A 548 -15.17 -24.91 -11.02
N ALA A 549 -14.02 -24.39 -11.41
CA ALA A 549 -12.81 -25.18 -11.68
C ALA A 549 -11.75 -24.89 -10.64
N GLY A 550 -10.94 -25.88 -10.25
CA GLY A 550 -9.89 -25.60 -9.28
C GLY A 550 -9.06 -26.79 -8.85
N LYS A 551 -8.08 -26.50 -8.01
CA LYS A 551 -7.12 -27.47 -7.48
C LYS A 551 -6.93 -27.29 -5.98
N THR A 552 -7.02 -28.37 -5.23
CA THR A 552 -6.66 -28.42 -3.81
C THR A 552 -5.14 -28.54 -3.64
N GLY A 553 -4.62 -27.93 -2.56
CA GLY A 553 -3.25 -28.06 -2.10
C GLY A 553 -3.18 -28.55 -0.66
N THR A 554 -2.17 -29.34 -0.38
CA THR A 554 -1.77 -29.77 0.96
C THR A 554 -0.25 -29.83 0.97
N ALA A 555 0.38 -29.02 1.79
CA ALA A 555 1.83 -28.98 1.93
C ALA A 555 2.22 -29.10 3.41
N GLN A 556 3.17 -29.99 3.69
CA GLN A 556 3.76 -30.09 5.04
C GLN A 556 4.61 -28.86 5.33
N LYS A 557 4.46 -28.28 6.49
CA LYS A 557 5.38 -27.21 6.96
C LYS A 557 6.75 -27.79 7.31
N LEU A 558 7.71 -26.92 7.50
CA LEU A 558 9.04 -27.29 7.96
C LEU A 558 9.18 -26.90 9.42
N ASP A 559 9.34 -27.90 10.28
CA ASP A 559 9.64 -27.69 11.70
C ASP A 559 11.15 -27.59 11.89
N ASN A 560 11.60 -26.68 12.75
CA ASN A 560 13.01 -26.60 13.13
C ASN A 560 13.26 -27.49 14.36
N ILE A 561 13.82 -28.68 14.13
CA ILE A 561 14.19 -29.60 15.20
C ILE A 561 15.72 -29.57 15.36
N ASN A 562 16.18 -28.98 16.47
CA ASN A 562 17.63 -28.88 16.80
C ASN A 562 18.46 -28.21 15.67
N GLY A 563 17.93 -27.15 15.04
CA GLY A 563 18.60 -26.42 13.96
C GLY A 563 18.51 -27.09 12.58
N LYS A 564 17.78 -28.19 12.46
CA LYS A 564 17.49 -28.85 11.18
C LYS A 564 16.04 -28.67 10.79
N LEU A 565 15.82 -28.26 9.55
CA LEU A 565 14.47 -28.18 8.96
C LEU A 565 14.01 -29.59 8.56
N VAL A 566 12.94 -30.05 9.16
CA VAL A 566 12.32 -31.37 8.93
C VAL A 566 10.87 -31.17 8.53
N ARG A 567 10.35 -31.98 7.61
CA ARG A 567 8.92 -31.97 7.27
C ARG A 567 8.08 -32.31 8.50
N SER A 568 7.14 -31.44 8.82
CA SER A 568 6.20 -31.66 9.91
C SER A 568 5.22 -32.80 9.58
N ASP A 569 4.94 -33.64 10.55
CA ASP A 569 3.90 -34.65 10.42
C ASP A 569 2.52 -34.17 10.88
N THR A 570 2.45 -32.99 11.50
CA THR A 570 1.24 -32.44 12.12
C THR A 570 0.83 -31.08 11.56
N ASN A 571 1.78 -30.28 11.03
CA ASN A 571 1.54 -28.93 10.61
C ASN A 571 1.53 -28.83 9.08
N TYR A 572 0.40 -28.37 8.54
CA TYR A 572 0.18 -28.28 7.09
C TYR A 572 -0.33 -26.90 6.69
N VAL A 573 -0.03 -26.53 5.45
CA VAL A 573 -0.73 -25.47 4.72
C VAL A 573 -1.73 -26.12 3.79
N ILE A 574 -2.99 -25.79 3.95
CA ILE A 574 -4.10 -26.29 3.13
C ILE A 574 -4.53 -25.16 2.21
N SER A 575 -4.71 -25.44 0.92
CA SER A 575 -5.07 -24.40 -0.04
C SER A 575 -6.06 -24.91 -1.09
N PHE A 576 -6.75 -23.96 -1.71
CA PHE A 576 -7.56 -24.17 -2.91
C PHE A 576 -7.43 -22.97 -3.83
N ILE A 577 -7.03 -23.21 -5.09
CA ILE A 577 -7.03 -22.20 -6.13
C ILE A 577 -8.00 -22.61 -7.23
N GLY A 578 -8.88 -21.71 -7.64
CA GLY A 578 -9.88 -22.00 -8.66
C GLY A 578 -10.37 -20.76 -9.40
N CYS A 579 -11.26 -20.98 -10.34
CA CYS A 579 -11.91 -19.91 -11.12
C CYS A 579 -13.37 -20.27 -11.42
N ALA A 580 -14.15 -19.25 -11.72
CA ALA A 580 -15.54 -19.41 -12.15
C ALA A 580 -15.94 -18.33 -13.16
N PRO A 581 -16.79 -18.68 -14.17
CA PRO A 581 -17.02 -20.04 -14.69
C PRO A 581 -15.75 -20.60 -15.35
N TYR A 582 -15.59 -21.93 -15.44
CA TYR A 582 -14.35 -22.51 -15.99
C TYR A 582 -14.13 -22.18 -17.46
N ASP A 583 -15.21 -22.09 -18.23
CA ASP A 583 -15.21 -21.88 -19.69
C ASP A 583 -15.13 -20.40 -20.10
N ASN A 584 -15.40 -19.47 -19.17
CA ASN A 584 -15.25 -18.03 -19.31
C ASN A 584 -14.86 -17.39 -17.97
N PRO A 585 -13.63 -17.57 -17.50
CA PRO A 585 -13.24 -17.17 -16.16
C PRO A 585 -13.41 -15.66 -15.91
N GLN A 586 -14.22 -15.31 -14.92
CA GLN A 586 -14.49 -13.93 -14.49
C GLN A 586 -13.79 -13.61 -13.16
N VAL A 587 -13.54 -14.65 -12.36
CA VAL A 587 -12.87 -14.50 -11.06
C VAL A 587 -11.98 -15.71 -10.78
N VAL A 588 -10.81 -15.43 -10.24
CA VAL A 588 -9.96 -16.40 -9.54
C VAL A 588 -10.23 -16.29 -8.06
N VAL A 589 -10.47 -17.41 -7.39
CA VAL A 589 -10.56 -17.53 -5.94
C VAL A 589 -9.36 -18.32 -5.43
N TYR A 590 -8.59 -17.73 -4.52
CA TYR A 590 -7.48 -18.41 -3.88
C TYR A 590 -7.62 -18.35 -2.37
N VAL A 591 -7.75 -19.51 -1.74
CA VAL A 591 -7.88 -19.69 -0.29
C VAL A 591 -6.67 -20.44 0.23
N VAL A 592 -6.05 -19.90 1.27
CA VAL A 592 -4.95 -20.54 2.02
C VAL A 592 -5.31 -20.57 3.49
N VAL A 593 -5.18 -21.72 4.12
CA VAL A 593 -5.37 -21.95 5.56
C VAL A 593 -4.08 -22.57 6.10
N ASP A 594 -3.35 -21.80 6.87
CA ASP A 594 -2.07 -22.19 7.46
C ASP A 594 -2.29 -22.72 8.87
N GLN A 595 -1.87 -23.95 9.12
CA GLN A 595 -2.01 -24.65 10.39
C GLN A 595 -3.45 -24.60 10.95
N PRO A 596 -4.44 -25.21 10.26
CA PRO A 596 -5.79 -25.32 10.82
C PRO A 596 -5.75 -26.06 12.17
N LYS A 597 -6.48 -25.54 13.17
CA LYS A 597 -6.51 -26.07 14.54
C LYS A 597 -7.47 -27.25 14.67
N VAL A 598 -7.40 -28.18 13.73
CA VAL A 598 -8.21 -29.40 13.69
C VAL A 598 -7.35 -30.65 13.87
N LYS A 599 -7.94 -31.74 14.36
CA LYS A 599 -7.21 -32.97 14.68
C LYS A 599 -6.49 -33.58 13.46
N ASP A 600 -7.14 -33.60 12.30
CA ASP A 600 -6.56 -34.05 11.04
C ASP A 600 -6.56 -32.89 10.05
N GLN A 601 -5.43 -32.18 9.96
CA GLN A 601 -5.27 -31.04 9.07
C GLN A 601 -5.33 -31.44 7.58
N THR A 602 -5.08 -32.70 7.25
CA THR A 602 -5.11 -33.20 5.87
C THR A 602 -6.48 -33.66 5.43
N ALA A 603 -7.38 -33.90 6.40
CA ALA A 603 -8.75 -34.33 6.13
C ALA A 603 -9.56 -33.21 5.49
N ASN A 604 -9.89 -33.43 4.25
CA ASN A 604 -11.12 -32.97 3.66
C ASN A 604 -11.33 -31.49 3.34
N GLY A 605 -10.43 -30.94 2.52
CA GLY A 605 -10.85 -29.83 1.67
C GLY A 605 -11.36 -28.60 2.42
N ILE A 606 -10.77 -28.27 3.58
CA ILE A 606 -11.10 -27.05 4.36
C ILE A 606 -11.11 -25.82 3.44
N ALA A 607 -10.02 -25.62 2.70
CA ALA A 607 -9.88 -24.47 1.82
C ALA A 607 -10.90 -24.49 0.65
N SER A 608 -11.23 -25.67 0.11
CA SER A 608 -12.26 -25.80 -0.94
C SER A 608 -13.67 -25.54 -0.40
N ALA A 609 -13.96 -25.92 0.84
CA ALA A 609 -15.23 -25.59 1.48
C ALA A 609 -15.37 -24.09 1.77
N LEU A 610 -14.29 -23.41 2.15
CA LEU A 610 -14.28 -21.96 2.27
C LEU A 610 -14.46 -21.27 0.89
N ALA A 611 -13.81 -21.78 -0.16
CA ALA A 611 -14.00 -21.27 -1.52
C ALA A 611 -15.45 -21.41 -1.99
N LYS A 612 -16.12 -22.52 -1.66
CA LYS A 612 -17.57 -22.72 -1.88
C LYS A 612 -18.39 -21.62 -1.19
N LYS A 613 -18.16 -21.41 0.12
CA LYS A 613 -18.85 -20.35 0.88
C LYS A 613 -18.66 -18.97 0.24
N VAL A 614 -17.44 -18.67 -0.24
CA VAL A 614 -17.15 -17.43 -0.96
C VAL A 614 -17.93 -17.37 -2.28
N ALA A 615 -17.94 -18.42 -3.06
CA ALA A 615 -18.68 -18.43 -4.33
C ALA A 615 -20.19 -18.20 -4.12
N GLU A 616 -20.80 -18.90 -3.18
CA GLU A 616 -22.24 -18.82 -2.92
C GLU A 616 -22.69 -17.47 -2.34
N ASN A 617 -21.84 -16.81 -1.54
CA ASN A 617 -22.21 -15.58 -0.85
C ASN A 617 -21.67 -14.31 -1.53
N VAL A 618 -20.42 -14.34 -2.06
CA VAL A 618 -19.70 -13.14 -2.48
C VAL A 618 -19.77 -12.89 -3.98
N PHE A 619 -19.78 -13.92 -4.83
CA PHE A 619 -19.71 -13.73 -6.28
C PHE A 619 -20.86 -12.88 -6.85
N LYS A 620 -22.07 -13.01 -6.30
CA LYS A 620 -23.24 -12.19 -6.69
C LYS A 620 -23.00 -10.70 -6.48
N VAL A 621 -22.31 -10.34 -5.40
CA VAL A 621 -21.96 -8.94 -5.11
C VAL A 621 -21.02 -8.38 -6.17
N LEU A 622 -20.14 -9.22 -6.70
CA LEU A 622 -19.22 -8.88 -7.79
C LEU A 622 -19.88 -8.91 -9.18
N GLY A 623 -21.20 -9.19 -9.25
CA GLY A 623 -21.93 -9.30 -10.52
C GLY A 623 -21.71 -10.62 -11.25
N ILE A 624 -21.17 -11.63 -10.58
CA ILE A 624 -20.95 -12.98 -11.11
C ILE A 624 -22.11 -13.85 -10.64
N TYR A 625 -22.99 -14.23 -11.56
CA TYR A 625 -24.21 -14.96 -11.25
C TYR A 625 -24.12 -16.43 -11.65
N PRO A 626 -24.78 -17.32 -10.90
CA PRO A 626 -24.87 -18.72 -11.30
C PRO A 626 -25.68 -18.86 -12.60
N GLU A 627 -25.25 -19.77 -13.47
CA GLU A 627 -26.07 -20.14 -14.62
C GLU A 627 -27.37 -20.77 -14.13
N LYS A 628 -28.49 -20.42 -14.76
CA LYS A 628 -29.77 -21.06 -14.47
C LYS A 628 -29.65 -22.54 -14.83
N THR A 629 -29.87 -23.43 -13.88
CA THR A 629 -30.11 -24.84 -14.16
C THR A 629 -31.27 -24.92 -15.14
N LYS A 630 -31.05 -25.47 -16.33
CA LYS A 630 -32.15 -25.81 -17.22
C LYS A 630 -32.97 -26.89 -16.50
N GLU A 631 -34.15 -26.50 -16.04
CA GLU A 631 -35.16 -27.48 -15.58
C GLU A 631 -35.48 -28.48 -16.68
#